data_e266d3d663b873237ddb795857fbbeaa
#
_entry.id   e266d3d663b873237ddb795857fbbeaa
#
_cell.length_a   1.000
_cell.length_b   1.000
_cell.length_c   1.000
_cell.angle_alpha   90.00
_cell.angle_beta   90.00
_cell.angle_gamma   90.00
#
_symmetry.space_group_name_H-M   'P 1'
#
loop_
_entity.id
_entity.type
_entity.pdbx_description
1 polymer ?
#
loop_
_entity_poly.entity_id
_entity_poly.type
_entity_poly.pdbx_seq_one_letter_code
_entity_poly.pdbx_strand_id
1 'polypeptide(L)'
;AGALLDDLRQGRASVAVAYGAFDGDRAAGSVECRRAGGRECLLDGRLAFVEGVAGATQYLVFSAAPAGAAIVAAGAAGLSIEETRGLAVPALCELSFRNTPAAFIEMPLAAIEENVQVAALACAARAIGAAQRAFELAVEHAKVRRQFGQYIGQFQAIQHKLADCLISLEGSQLTLEYAAEARDMGLSNWRRFGAAALAFAGPAIREVSIQTHRALGAIGYAEEHEAPRHFRRVHADLARFGGAPRARAALANFALAEAEDPAAAVSGDDSGSPVEAFRLKARAWFTENWTAERRAAHDRRPFDKHGWDPEFSRVMGRDRWIGIGWPKEFGGQACSPLEQIAFIEEMMQAEAPHLAHNIGETIVARALFLYGTPEQKAEYLPAILRGERSFSLGYSEPDAGSDLAALRTRALREGGEWVINGQKIWSTSADKAEYIWLAARTDPEAKKHAGISVFMVELRTPGITIRPGFALYGKTFSTVFFDDVRVPSRALVGGANNGWKVITDALAAERIMMGASRKAIIERAFKRMTGYLRSGRGKALRDDPVVRDRIGALAAEIEVARQFLMRNAAILEQGRVPLYEAAISKVFSSELQERLGQAAIDILGTGATLSQDAPAAPAGELEQVLRHSLMGIISGGTNEIQRTLIAQRGLGLPR
;
A
#
# COMPACT_ATOMS: atom_id res chain seq x y z
N ALA A 1 9.03 13.91 -41.91
CA ALA A 1 8.33 13.58 -40.66
C ALA A 1 6.81 13.84 -40.78
N GLY A 2 6.37 14.99 -41.34
CA GLY A 2 4.94 15.31 -41.46
C GLY A 2 4.16 14.29 -42.28
N ALA A 3 4.60 13.95 -43.48
CA ALA A 3 3.95 12.97 -44.34
C ALA A 3 3.84 11.57 -43.70
N LEU A 4 4.88 11.11 -43.00
CA LEU A 4 4.84 9.83 -42.28
C LEU A 4 3.83 9.86 -41.11
N LEU A 5 3.73 10.98 -40.39
CA LEU A 5 2.71 11.14 -39.33
C LEU A 5 1.30 11.09 -39.88
N ASP A 6 1.06 11.70 -41.06
CA ASP A 6 -0.25 11.67 -41.71
C ASP A 6 -0.56 10.25 -42.22
N ASP A 7 0.42 9.53 -42.75
CA ASP A 7 0.26 8.14 -43.17
C ASP A 7 -0.02 7.21 -41.99
N LEU A 8 0.66 7.41 -40.85
CA LEU A 8 0.39 6.68 -39.61
C LEU A 8 -1.03 6.93 -39.09
N ARG A 9 -1.47 8.21 -39.07
CA ARG A 9 -2.84 8.59 -38.64
C ARG A 9 -3.92 7.99 -39.52
N GLN A 10 -3.62 7.82 -40.80
CA GLN A 10 -4.55 7.27 -41.78
C GLN A 10 -4.42 5.73 -41.96
N GLY A 11 -3.56 5.09 -41.19
CA GLY A 11 -3.31 3.64 -41.25
C GLY A 11 -2.61 3.17 -42.55
N ARG A 12 -2.01 4.09 -43.32
CA ARG A 12 -1.28 3.76 -44.55
C ARG A 12 0.19 3.36 -44.27
N ALA A 13 0.71 3.71 -43.10
CA ALA A 13 2.03 3.31 -42.64
C ALA A 13 1.95 2.64 -41.28
N SER A 14 2.91 1.76 -41.00
CA SER A 14 3.15 1.16 -39.70
C SER A 14 4.64 1.25 -39.38
N VAL A 15 5.00 1.51 -38.12
CA VAL A 15 6.39 1.69 -37.68
C VAL A 15 6.72 0.69 -36.59
N ALA A 16 7.78 -0.09 -36.78
CA ALA A 16 8.43 -0.84 -35.71
C ALA A 16 9.58 -0.02 -35.15
N VAL A 17 9.72 -0.02 -33.81
CA VAL A 17 10.71 0.80 -33.11
C VAL A 17 11.85 -0.07 -32.59
N ALA A 18 13.07 0.27 -33.00
CA ALA A 18 14.28 -0.39 -32.56
C ALA A 18 15.08 0.51 -31.61
N TYR A 19 15.11 0.14 -30.34
CA TYR A 19 15.69 0.95 -29.27
C TYR A 19 17.21 0.75 -29.12
N GLY A 20 17.74 -0.39 -29.55
CA GLY A 20 19.17 -0.70 -29.48
C GLY A 20 19.74 -0.57 -28.07
N ALA A 21 20.86 0.16 -27.95
CA ALA A 21 21.52 0.37 -26.67
C ALA A 21 20.63 0.99 -25.58
N PHE A 22 19.51 1.65 -25.94
CA PHE A 22 18.55 2.21 -25.00
C PHE A 22 17.58 1.17 -24.39
N ASP A 23 17.50 -0.03 -24.96
CA ASP A 23 16.69 -1.13 -24.37
C ASP A 23 17.17 -1.51 -22.97
N GLY A 24 18.44 -1.25 -22.66
CA GLY A 24 19.04 -1.57 -21.36
C GLY A 24 19.62 -2.98 -21.28
N ASP A 25 19.48 -3.78 -22.34
CA ASP A 25 20.13 -5.07 -22.48
C ASP A 25 21.39 -4.94 -23.36
N ARG A 26 22.51 -5.48 -22.88
CA ARG A 26 23.77 -5.47 -23.64
C ARG A 26 23.68 -6.26 -24.95
N ALA A 27 22.80 -7.25 -25.00
CA ALA A 27 22.57 -8.06 -26.19
C ALA A 27 21.67 -7.35 -27.24
N ALA A 28 21.05 -6.22 -26.90
CA ALA A 28 20.21 -5.46 -27.84
C ALA A 28 20.98 -4.92 -29.04
N GLY A 29 22.31 -4.90 -28.98
CA GLY A 29 23.17 -4.45 -30.04
C GLY A 29 23.22 -2.92 -30.20
N SER A 30 23.93 -2.48 -31.22
CA SER A 30 24.06 -1.06 -31.56
C SER A 30 24.21 -0.88 -33.08
N VAL A 31 23.88 0.32 -33.52
CA VAL A 31 24.14 0.74 -34.91
C VAL A 31 25.05 1.95 -34.93
N GLU A 32 25.99 1.95 -35.90
CA GLU A 32 26.71 3.13 -36.29
C GLU A 32 25.88 3.90 -37.32
N CYS A 33 25.67 5.19 -37.07
CA CYS A 33 24.96 6.07 -37.99
C CYS A 33 25.93 7.09 -38.59
N ARG A 34 26.29 6.89 -39.86
CA ARG A 34 27.19 7.78 -40.61
C ARG A 34 26.38 8.76 -41.44
N ARG A 35 26.51 10.07 -41.15
CA ARG A 35 25.83 11.15 -41.91
C ARG A 35 26.38 11.21 -43.35
N ALA A 36 25.46 11.20 -44.33
CA ALA A 36 25.80 11.26 -45.75
C ALA A 36 25.53 12.66 -46.36
N GLY A 37 24.97 13.58 -45.60
CA GLY A 37 24.62 14.94 -46.00
C GLY A 37 23.15 15.27 -45.76
N GLY A 38 22.84 16.51 -45.34
CA GLY A 38 21.49 16.90 -45.03
C GLY A 38 20.82 16.01 -43.98
N ARG A 39 19.70 15.38 -44.33
CA ARG A 39 18.97 14.40 -43.48
C ARG A 39 19.31 12.95 -43.82
N GLU A 40 20.20 12.68 -44.75
CA GLU A 40 20.56 11.31 -45.15
C GLU A 40 21.64 10.74 -44.25
N CYS A 41 21.51 9.46 -43.92
CA CYS A 41 22.53 8.69 -43.22
C CYS A 41 22.58 7.24 -43.72
N LEU A 42 23.69 6.58 -43.43
CA LEU A 42 23.90 5.13 -43.66
C LEU A 42 24.02 4.45 -42.29
N LEU A 43 23.30 3.36 -42.12
CA LEU A 43 23.32 2.54 -40.91
C LEU A 43 24.15 1.26 -41.14
N ASP A 44 25.02 0.95 -40.20
CA ASP A 44 25.74 -0.30 -40.09
C ASP A 44 25.63 -0.86 -38.68
N GLY A 45 25.40 -2.17 -38.56
CA GLY A 45 25.31 -2.85 -37.26
C GLY A 45 24.12 -3.77 -37.15
N ARG A 46 23.76 -4.10 -35.89
CA ARG A 46 22.73 -5.08 -35.59
C ARG A 46 21.94 -4.65 -34.36
N LEU A 47 20.60 -4.80 -34.41
CA LEU A 47 19.69 -4.55 -33.31
C LEU A 47 18.77 -5.75 -33.07
N ALA A 48 18.83 -6.30 -31.88
CA ALA A 48 17.92 -7.36 -31.42
C ALA A 48 16.67 -6.80 -30.73
N PHE A 49 15.75 -7.68 -30.41
CA PHE A 49 14.55 -7.45 -29.62
C PHE A 49 13.57 -6.43 -30.23
N VAL A 50 13.49 -6.33 -31.55
CA VAL A 50 12.58 -5.45 -32.26
C VAL A 50 11.22 -6.13 -32.39
N GLU A 51 10.16 -5.50 -31.86
CA GLU A 51 8.78 -6.00 -31.94
C GLU A 51 8.02 -5.32 -33.09
N GLY A 52 6.99 -5.98 -33.59
CA GLY A 52 6.07 -5.40 -34.59
C GLY A 52 6.65 -5.31 -36.00
N VAL A 53 7.64 -6.09 -36.30
CA VAL A 53 8.34 -6.08 -37.59
C VAL A 53 7.44 -6.62 -38.71
N ALA A 54 6.62 -7.63 -38.42
CA ALA A 54 5.67 -8.16 -39.38
C ALA A 54 4.65 -7.11 -39.81
N GLY A 55 4.63 -6.72 -41.08
CA GLY A 55 3.76 -5.69 -41.64
C GLY A 55 4.21 -4.24 -41.38
N ALA A 56 5.37 -4.02 -40.77
CA ALA A 56 5.94 -2.68 -40.67
C ALA A 56 6.36 -2.15 -42.06
N THR A 57 6.01 -0.91 -42.35
CA THR A 57 6.44 -0.22 -43.57
C THR A 57 7.70 0.60 -43.35
N GLN A 58 7.98 0.91 -42.11
CA GLN A 58 9.14 1.71 -41.68
C GLN A 58 9.70 1.17 -40.36
N TYR A 59 10.99 1.39 -40.13
CA TYR A 59 11.67 1.14 -38.85
C TYR A 59 12.22 2.45 -38.32
N LEU A 60 11.90 2.77 -37.05
CA LEU A 60 12.47 3.88 -36.31
C LEU A 60 13.62 3.35 -35.44
N VAL A 61 14.83 3.74 -35.77
CA VAL A 61 16.08 3.23 -35.15
C VAL A 61 16.69 4.36 -34.33
N PHE A 62 16.76 4.22 -32.99
CA PHE A 62 17.42 5.20 -32.14
C PHE A 62 18.94 5.05 -32.14
N SER A 63 19.64 6.20 -32.16
CA SER A 63 21.09 6.32 -32.09
C SER A 63 21.51 7.28 -30.97
N ALA A 64 22.56 6.92 -30.24
CA ALA A 64 23.15 7.76 -29.22
C ALA A 64 24.23 8.70 -29.77
N ALA A 65 24.90 8.30 -30.86
CA ALA A 65 25.98 9.05 -31.50
C ALA A 65 25.93 8.88 -33.03
N PRO A 66 25.49 9.87 -33.80
CA PRO A 66 24.85 11.12 -33.33
C PRO A 66 23.51 10.86 -32.62
N ALA A 67 23.16 11.73 -31.69
CA ALA A 67 21.90 11.58 -30.93
C ALA A 67 20.68 11.89 -31.84
N GLY A 68 19.79 10.90 -31.96
CA GLY A 68 18.62 11.03 -32.82
C GLY A 68 17.95 9.73 -33.17
N ALA A 69 17.15 9.76 -34.24
CA ALA A 69 16.46 8.59 -34.76
C ALA A 69 16.61 8.53 -36.29
N ALA A 70 16.87 7.35 -36.81
CA ALA A 70 16.90 7.07 -38.23
C ALA A 70 15.58 6.38 -38.64
N ILE A 71 14.97 6.84 -39.73
CA ILE A 71 13.79 6.23 -40.35
C ILE A 71 14.25 5.40 -41.53
N VAL A 72 14.04 4.09 -41.50
CA VAL A 72 14.45 3.11 -42.51
C VAL A 72 13.20 2.53 -43.18
N ALA A 73 13.13 2.52 -44.49
CA ALA A 73 12.03 1.84 -45.20
C ALA A 73 12.18 0.32 -45.09
N ALA A 74 11.09 -0.42 -45.00
CA ALA A 74 11.12 -1.88 -44.85
C ALA A 74 11.83 -2.61 -46.02
N GLY A 75 11.81 -2.01 -47.21
CA GLY A 75 12.52 -2.53 -48.39
C GLY A 75 13.89 -1.91 -48.64
N ALA A 76 14.51 -1.23 -47.67
CA ALA A 76 15.77 -0.54 -47.84
C ALA A 76 16.91 -1.53 -48.18
N ALA A 77 17.80 -1.17 -49.14
CA ALA A 77 18.96 -1.97 -49.50
C ALA A 77 19.88 -2.15 -48.25
N GLY A 78 20.40 -3.34 -48.08
CA GLY A 78 21.29 -3.66 -46.94
C GLY A 78 20.58 -3.97 -45.62
N LEU A 79 19.26 -3.90 -45.53
CA LEU A 79 18.47 -4.34 -44.39
C LEU A 79 18.17 -5.84 -44.48
N SER A 80 18.47 -6.60 -43.45
CA SER A 80 17.98 -7.98 -43.29
C SER A 80 17.27 -8.14 -41.95
N ILE A 81 16.27 -9.02 -41.93
CA ILE A 81 15.36 -9.24 -40.78
C ILE A 81 15.34 -10.73 -40.49
N GLU A 82 15.56 -11.08 -39.24
CA GLU A 82 15.48 -12.47 -38.77
C GLU A 82 14.56 -12.55 -37.56
N GLU A 83 13.57 -13.45 -37.62
CA GLU A 83 12.69 -13.71 -36.48
C GLU A 83 13.41 -14.56 -35.43
N THR A 84 13.38 -14.10 -34.19
CA THR A 84 13.98 -14.78 -33.06
C THR A 84 12.93 -15.64 -32.35
N ARG A 85 13.14 -16.95 -32.32
CA ARG A 85 12.26 -17.88 -31.58
C ARG A 85 12.42 -17.69 -30.08
N GLY A 86 11.33 -17.68 -29.36
CA GLY A 86 11.37 -17.52 -27.92
C GLY A 86 10.00 -17.35 -27.28
N LEU A 87 10.00 -16.72 -26.10
CA LEU A 87 8.81 -16.54 -25.28
C LEU A 87 7.89 -15.41 -25.80
N ALA A 88 8.43 -14.45 -26.53
CA ALA A 88 7.68 -13.26 -26.93
C ALA A 88 6.54 -13.56 -27.92
N VAL A 89 5.38 -12.91 -27.70
CA VAL A 89 4.22 -12.96 -28.58
C VAL A 89 3.67 -11.53 -28.76
N PRO A 90 3.79 -10.94 -29.97
CA PRO A 90 4.45 -11.50 -31.18
C PRO A 90 5.94 -11.73 -30.99
N ALA A 91 6.53 -12.52 -31.90
CA ALA A 91 7.96 -12.81 -31.89
C ALA A 91 8.78 -11.52 -32.03
N LEU A 92 9.95 -11.51 -31.40
CA LEU A 92 10.94 -10.45 -31.56
C LEU A 92 11.81 -10.76 -32.76
N CYS A 93 12.31 -9.73 -33.44
CA CYS A 93 13.19 -9.84 -34.59
C CYS A 93 14.53 -9.20 -34.31
N GLU A 94 15.52 -9.66 -35.07
CA GLU A 94 16.79 -9.01 -35.22
C GLU A 94 16.83 -8.25 -36.56
N LEU A 95 17.24 -6.99 -36.52
CA LEU A 95 17.50 -6.16 -37.69
C LEU A 95 19.00 -6.01 -37.89
N SER A 96 19.51 -6.39 -39.06
CA SER A 96 20.90 -6.17 -39.44
C SER A 96 20.97 -5.16 -40.59
N PHE A 97 21.90 -4.22 -40.47
CA PHE A 97 22.10 -3.09 -41.37
C PHE A 97 23.52 -3.17 -42.00
N ARG A 98 23.62 -3.02 -43.33
CA ARG A 98 24.89 -2.92 -44.08
C ARG A 98 24.80 -1.76 -45.04
N ASN A 99 25.43 -0.62 -44.71
CA ASN A 99 25.31 0.62 -45.47
C ASN A 99 23.85 0.93 -45.84
N THR A 100 22.94 0.69 -44.92
CA THR A 100 21.50 0.81 -45.18
C THR A 100 21.08 2.29 -45.17
N PRO A 101 20.47 2.80 -46.26
CA PRO A 101 20.08 4.19 -46.36
C PRO A 101 18.89 4.49 -45.44
N ALA A 102 18.96 5.63 -44.74
CA ALA A 102 17.94 6.08 -43.82
C ALA A 102 17.81 7.62 -43.78
N ALA A 103 16.66 8.11 -43.35
CA ALA A 103 16.46 9.52 -43.06
C ALA A 103 16.67 9.78 -41.55
N PHE A 104 17.60 10.67 -41.23
CA PHE A 104 17.96 10.96 -39.82
C PHE A 104 17.25 12.21 -39.28
N ILE A 105 16.77 12.09 -38.05
CA ILE A 105 16.17 13.18 -37.27
C ILE A 105 17.02 13.37 -36.03
N GLU A 106 17.59 14.54 -35.85
CA GLU A 106 18.31 14.90 -34.63
C GLU A 106 17.32 15.04 -33.46
N MET A 107 17.66 14.45 -32.32
CA MET A 107 16.86 14.52 -31.09
C MET A 107 17.79 14.61 -29.88
N PRO A 108 17.44 15.42 -28.86
CA PRO A 108 18.17 15.39 -27.60
C PRO A 108 18.11 13.99 -26.95
N LEU A 109 19.22 13.55 -26.35
CA LEU A 109 19.26 12.26 -25.62
C LEU A 109 18.16 12.17 -24.56
N ALA A 110 17.88 13.26 -23.84
CA ALA A 110 16.81 13.31 -22.83
C ALA A 110 15.42 12.99 -23.41
N ALA A 111 15.15 13.38 -24.67
CA ALA A 111 13.89 13.05 -25.36
C ALA A 111 13.85 11.57 -25.76
N ILE A 112 14.98 10.99 -26.14
CA ILE A 112 15.07 9.55 -26.43
C ILE A 112 14.82 8.74 -25.14
N GLU A 113 15.49 9.10 -24.05
CA GLU A 113 15.32 8.46 -22.73
C GLU A 113 13.89 8.54 -22.21
N GLU A 114 13.23 9.69 -22.42
CA GLU A 114 11.81 9.83 -22.09
C GLU A 114 10.93 8.87 -22.90
N ASN A 115 11.14 8.78 -24.21
CA ASN A 115 10.42 7.84 -25.08
C ASN A 115 10.63 6.39 -24.65
N VAL A 116 11.85 6.01 -24.28
CA VAL A 116 12.18 4.67 -23.75
C VAL A 116 11.40 4.38 -22.47
N GLN A 117 11.32 5.33 -21.57
CA GLN A 117 10.56 5.15 -20.33
C GLN A 117 9.05 5.01 -20.58
N VAL A 118 8.49 5.81 -21.50
CA VAL A 118 7.08 5.68 -21.94
C VAL A 118 6.84 4.31 -22.57
N ALA A 119 7.74 3.85 -23.41
CA ALA A 119 7.64 2.51 -24.02
C ALA A 119 7.70 1.39 -22.97
N ALA A 120 8.55 1.53 -21.96
CA ALA A 120 8.61 0.58 -20.85
C ALA A 120 7.29 0.54 -20.06
N LEU A 121 6.67 1.70 -19.77
CA LEU A 121 5.37 1.78 -19.12
C LEU A 121 4.26 1.16 -19.99
N ALA A 122 4.29 1.39 -21.31
CA ALA A 122 3.33 0.77 -22.24
C ALA A 122 3.47 -0.77 -22.29
N CYS A 123 4.70 -1.31 -22.26
CA CYS A 123 4.93 -2.75 -22.14
C CYS A 123 4.41 -3.29 -20.80
N ALA A 124 4.64 -2.58 -19.70
CA ALA A 124 4.09 -2.96 -18.40
C ALA A 124 2.56 -2.95 -18.39
N ALA A 125 1.92 -1.94 -18.99
CA ALA A 125 0.46 -1.88 -19.15
C ALA A 125 -0.09 -3.10 -19.89
N ARG A 126 0.57 -3.49 -20.99
CA ARG A 126 0.22 -4.67 -21.79
C ARG A 126 0.39 -5.97 -20.99
N ALA A 127 1.47 -6.08 -20.21
CA ALA A 127 1.72 -7.23 -19.35
C ALA A 127 0.69 -7.33 -18.22
N ILE A 128 0.34 -6.22 -17.60
CA ILE A 128 -0.70 -6.15 -16.54
C ILE A 128 -2.05 -6.58 -17.13
N GLY A 129 -2.44 -6.07 -18.31
CA GLY A 129 -3.67 -6.47 -18.98
C GLY A 129 -3.71 -7.96 -19.36
N ALA A 130 -2.57 -8.52 -19.80
CA ALA A 130 -2.47 -9.95 -20.07
C ALA A 130 -2.58 -10.80 -18.78
N ALA A 131 -1.94 -10.38 -17.70
CA ALA A 131 -2.05 -11.03 -16.39
C ALA A 131 -3.47 -10.93 -15.81
N GLN A 132 -4.12 -9.78 -15.96
CA GLN A 132 -5.51 -9.56 -15.56
C GLN A 132 -6.43 -10.57 -16.25
N ARG A 133 -6.30 -10.73 -17.57
CA ARG A 133 -7.12 -11.70 -18.31
C ARG A 133 -6.87 -13.14 -17.85
N ALA A 134 -5.62 -13.54 -17.67
CA ALA A 134 -5.30 -14.87 -17.14
C ALA A 134 -5.86 -15.08 -15.72
N PHE A 135 -5.82 -14.05 -14.90
CA PHE A 135 -6.37 -14.06 -13.55
C PHE A 135 -7.89 -14.23 -13.54
N GLU A 136 -8.61 -13.52 -14.40
CA GLU A 136 -10.07 -13.66 -14.57
C GLU A 136 -10.45 -15.09 -14.93
N LEU A 137 -9.74 -15.71 -15.87
CA LEU A 137 -9.92 -17.11 -16.23
C LEU A 137 -9.76 -18.05 -15.01
N ALA A 138 -8.73 -17.80 -14.18
CA ALA A 138 -8.48 -18.60 -12.98
C ALA A 138 -9.56 -18.41 -11.90
N VAL A 139 -10.04 -17.17 -11.71
CA VAL A 139 -11.14 -16.86 -10.78
C VAL A 139 -12.44 -17.55 -11.21
N GLU A 140 -12.81 -17.44 -12.50
CA GLU A 140 -14.01 -18.09 -13.02
C GLU A 140 -13.90 -19.62 -12.94
N HIS A 141 -12.74 -20.20 -13.24
CA HIS A 141 -12.48 -21.61 -13.06
C HIS A 141 -12.66 -22.04 -11.59
N ALA A 142 -12.15 -21.25 -10.64
CA ALA A 142 -12.26 -21.54 -9.21
C ALA A 142 -13.71 -21.50 -8.70
N LYS A 143 -14.60 -20.71 -9.32
CA LYS A 143 -16.03 -20.63 -8.98
C LYS A 143 -16.82 -21.86 -9.45
N VAL A 144 -16.40 -22.51 -10.53
CA VAL A 144 -17.20 -23.58 -11.17
C VAL A 144 -16.59 -24.97 -11.03
N ARG A 145 -15.27 -25.10 -10.94
CA ARG A 145 -14.58 -26.39 -10.84
C ARG A 145 -14.81 -27.04 -9.48
N ARG A 146 -15.22 -28.29 -9.48
CA ARG A 146 -15.44 -29.07 -8.25
C ARG A 146 -14.40 -30.19 -8.13
N GLN A 147 -13.80 -30.30 -6.95
CA GLN A 147 -12.92 -31.40 -6.52
C GLN A 147 -13.11 -31.61 -5.01
N PHE A 148 -12.90 -32.85 -4.54
CA PHE A 148 -13.09 -33.20 -3.14
C PHE A 148 -14.50 -32.85 -2.59
N GLY A 149 -15.51 -32.96 -3.42
CA GLY A 149 -16.91 -32.72 -3.05
C GLY A 149 -17.37 -31.27 -3.03
N GLN A 150 -16.48 -30.28 -3.27
CA GLN A 150 -16.80 -28.85 -3.21
C GLN A 150 -16.15 -28.07 -4.34
N TYR A 151 -16.52 -26.79 -4.51
CA TYR A 151 -15.84 -25.90 -5.45
C TYR A 151 -14.40 -25.64 -5.00
N ILE A 152 -13.44 -25.62 -5.94
CA ILE A 152 -12.04 -25.37 -5.58
C ILE A 152 -11.84 -23.98 -4.98
N GLY A 153 -12.66 -22.99 -5.32
CA GLY A 153 -12.69 -21.67 -4.73
C GLY A 153 -13.15 -21.61 -3.27
N GLN A 154 -13.63 -22.71 -2.67
CA GLN A 154 -13.92 -22.81 -1.24
C GLN A 154 -12.68 -23.17 -0.41
N PHE A 155 -11.63 -23.72 -1.04
CA PHE A 155 -10.39 -24.03 -0.33
C PHE A 155 -9.63 -22.73 -0.04
N GLN A 156 -9.30 -22.50 1.23
CA GLN A 156 -8.59 -21.29 1.68
C GLN A 156 -7.24 -21.15 0.97
N ALA A 157 -6.55 -22.25 0.66
CA ALA A 157 -5.31 -22.23 -0.11
C ALA A 157 -5.46 -21.64 -1.53
N ILE A 158 -6.63 -21.80 -2.17
CA ILE A 158 -6.94 -21.17 -3.45
C ILE A 158 -7.39 -19.71 -3.24
N GLN A 159 -8.25 -19.48 -2.23
CA GLN A 159 -8.73 -18.13 -1.90
C GLN A 159 -7.58 -17.18 -1.62
N HIS A 160 -6.62 -17.54 -0.76
CA HIS A 160 -5.50 -16.69 -0.39
C HIS A 160 -4.55 -16.44 -1.58
N LYS A 161 -4.27 -17.49 -2.36
CA LYS A 161 -3.48 -17.36 -3.59
C LYS A 161 -4.07 -16.33 -4.56
N LEU A 162 -5.37 -16.39 -4.81
CA LEU A 162 -6.05 -15.46 -5.72
C LEU A 162 -6.22 -14.07 -5.08
N ALA A 163 -6.36 -13.97 -3.77
CA ALA A 163 -6.34 -12.69 -3.07
C ALA A 163 -4.98 -11.97 -3.21
N ASP A 164 -3.87 -12.70 -3.07
CA ASP A 164 -2.52 -12.14 -3.27
C ASP A 164 -2.28 -11.71 -4.74
N CYS A 165 -2.84 -12.47 -5.70
CA CYS A 165 -2.82 -12.06 -7.10
C CYS A 165 -3.59 -10.75 -7.31
N LEU A 166 -4.76 -10.59 -6.70
CA LEU A 166 -5.54 -9.35 -6.81
C LEU A 166 -4.79 -8.15 -6.20
N ILE A 167 -4.17 -8.33 -5.02
CA ILE A 167 -3.33 -7.29 -4.38
C ILE A 167 -2.22 -6.85 -5.33
N SER A 168 -1.53 -7.79 -5.96
CA SER A 168 -0.43 -7.53 -6.89
C SER A 168 -0.89 -6.84 -8.18
N LEU A 169 -2.02 -7.27 -8.75
CA LEU A 169 -2.62 -6.67 -9.95
C LEU A 169 -3.05 -5.23 -9.70
N GLU A 170 -3.88 -5.01 -8.67
CA GLU A 170 -4.37 -3.67 -8.35
C GLU A 170 -3.24 -2.72 -7.96
N GLY A 171 -2.24 -3.19 -7.18
CA GLY A 171 -1.07 -2.39 -6.85
C GLY A 171 -0.27 -1.97 -8.07
N SER A 172 -0.07 -2.89 -9.02
CA SER A 172 0.64 -2.61 -10.27
C SER A 172 -0.15 -1.65 -11.16
N GLN A 173 -1.46 -1.85 -11.29
CA GLN A 173 -2.33 -1.01 -12.10
C GLN A 173 -2.38 0.42 -11.56
N LEU A 174 -2.72 0.61 -10.29
CA LEU A 174 -2.81 1.93 -9.66
C LEU A 174 -1.51 2.73 -9.75
N THR A 175 -0.37 2.06 -9.55
CA THR A 175 0.93 2.73 -9.62
C THR A 175 1.28 3.13 -11.06
N LEU A 176 0.92 2.29 -12.04
CA LEU A 176 1.10 2.60 -13.46
C LEU A 176 0.21 3.75 -13.92
N GLU A 177 -1.07 3.72 -13.55
CA GLU A 177 -2.04 4.78 -13.86
C GLU A 177 -1.57 6.12 -13.27
N TYR A 178 -1.16 6.14 -12.01
CA TYR A 178 -0.63 7.35 -11.40
C TYR A 178 0.65 7.86 -12.07
N ALA A 179 1.54 6.98 -12.51
CA ALA A 179 2.74 7.38 -13.25
C ALA A 179 2.40 8.04 -14.61
N ALA A 180 1.37 7.54 -15.29
CA ALA A 180 0.87 8.13 -16.54
C ALA A 180 0.21 9.50 -16.28
N GLU A 181 -0.67 9.59 -15.28
CA GLU A 181 -1.31 10.84 -14.87
C GLU A 181 -0.28 11.91 -14.46
N ALA A 182 0.72 11.53 -13.66
CA ALA A 182 1.78 12.43 -13.23
C ALA A 182 2.56 13.01 -14.43
N ARG A 183 2.78 12.20 -15.47
CA ARG A 183 3.40 12.66 -16.71
C ARG A 183 2.48 13.61 -17.47
N ASP A 184 1.21 13.28 -17.62
CA ASP A 184 0.25 14.10 -18.35
C ASP A 184 0.00 15.45 -17.66
N MET A 185 0.06 15.49 -16.33
CA MET A 185 0.05 16.72 -15.53
C MET A 185 1.38 17.50 -15.59
N GLY A 186 2.42 16.96 -16.20
CA GLY A 186 3.73 17.61 -16.32
C GLY A 186 4.52 17.66 -15.00
N LEU A 187 4.26 16.75 -14.05
CA LEU A 187 5.00 16.73 -12.79
C LEU A 187 6.48 16.43 -13.01
N SER A 188 7.37 17.21 -12.42
CA SER A 188 8.82 17.10 -12.60
C SER A 188 9.38 15.74 -12.16
N ASN A 189 8.72 15.10 -11.21
CA ASN A 189 9.09 13.80 -10.61
C ASN A 189 8.38 12.58 -11.21
N TRP A 190 7.61 12.72 -12.32
CA TRP A 190 6.87 11.61 -12.94
C TRP A 190 7.75 10.39 -13.25
N ARG A 191 9.05 10.62 -13.56
CA ARG A 191 10.01 9.53 -13.84
C ARG A 191 10.25 8.63 -12.63
N ARG A 192 10.17 9.17 -11.41
CA ARG A 192 10.23 8.40 -10.16
C ARG A 192 9.02 7.48 -10.04
N PHE A 193 7.81 7.98 -10.33
CA PHE A 193 6.59 7.17 -10.29
C PHE A 193 6.60 6.10 -11.38
N GLY A 194 7.09 6.42 -12.58
CA GLY A 194 7.31 5.44 -13.63
C GLY A 194 8.28 4.33 -13.22
N ALA A 195 9.39 4.69 -12.56
CA ALA A 195 10.32 3.70 -12.03
C ALA A 195 9.67 2.85 -10.92
N ALA A 196 8.84 3.42 -10.05
CA ALA A 196 8.12 2.67 -9.02
C ALA A 196 7.15 1.65 -9.62
N ALA A 197 6.37 2.05 -10.63
CA ALA A 197 5.46 1.17 -11.34
C ALA A 197 6.20 -0.03 -11.98
N LEU A 198 7.30 0.22 -12.68
CA LEU A 198 8.09 -0.83 -13.33
C LEU A 198 8.80 -1.75 -12.33
N ALA A 199 9.35 -1.19 -11.25
CA ALA A 199 10.05 -1.93 -10.22
C ALA A 199 9.14 -2.90 -9.47
N PHE A 200 7.90 -2.48 -9.20
CA PHE A 200 6.90 -3.32 -8.54
C PHE A 200 6.24 -4.30 -9.51
N ALA A 201 5.75 -3.85 -10.66
CA ALA A 201 5.03 -4.70 -11.61
C ALA A 201 5.89 -5.87 -12.11
N GLY A 202 7.20 -5.68 -12.28
CA GLY A 202 8.10 -6.72 -12.80
C GLY A 202 7.97 -8.06 -12.06
N PRO A 203 8.32 -8.17 -10.78
CA PRO A 203 8.18 -9.40 -10.01
C PRO A 203 6.71 -9.74 -9.70
N ALA A 204 5.87 -8.75 -9.34
CA ALA A 204 4.50 -8.98 -8.90
C ALA A 204 3.63 -9.60 -10.00
N ILE A 205 3.67 -9.08 -11.21
CA ILE A 205 2.85 -9.56 -12.33
C ILE A 205 3.35 -10.89 -12.91
N ARG A 206 4.66 -11.15 -12.85
CA ARG A 206 5.18 -12.49 -13.16
C ARG A 206 4.67 -13.53 -12.18
N GLU A 207 4.65 -13.21 -10.89
CA GLU A 207 4.10 -14.11 -9.86
C GLU A 207 2.60 -14.33 -10.06
N VAL A 208 1.81 -13.30 -10.36
CA VAL A 208 0.38 -13.44 -10.74
C VAL A 208 0.23 -14.44 -11.88
N SER A 209 1.02 -14.30 -12.95
CA SER A 209 0.98 -15.20 -14.10
C SER A 209 1.25 -16.66 -13.71
N ILE A 210 2.21 -16.92 -12.82
CA ILE A 210 2.52 -18.25 -12.31
C ILE A 210 1.38 -18.79 -11.43
N GLN A 211 0.87 -18.00 -10.50
CA GLN A 211 -0.16 -18.44 -9.57
C GLN A 211 -1.50 -18.71 -10.26
N THR A 212 -1.83 -17.96 -11.32
CA THR A 212 -3.03 -18.21 -12.12
C THR A 212 -2.95 -19.56 -12.85
N HIS A 213 -1.79 -19.92 -13.41
CA HIS A 213 -1.60 -21.26 -13.99
C HIS A 213 -1.73 -22.36 -12.94
N ARG A 214 -1.19 -22.17 -11.75
CA ARG A 214 -1.34 -23.12 -10.63
C ARG A 214 -2.80 -23.28 -10.20
N ALA A 215 -3.60 -22.21 -10.24
CA ALA A 215 -5.02 -22.27 -9.91
C ALA A 215 -5.85 -22.95 -11.00
N LEU A 216 -5.50 -22.78 -12.27
CA LEU A 216 -6.12 -23.48 -13.40
C LEU A 216 -5.76 -24.98 -13.43
N GLY A 217 -4.56 -25.35 -12.94
CA GLY A 217 -4.05 -26.71 -13.03
C GLY A 217 -3.66 -27.09 -14.46
N ALA A 218 -3.80 -28.37 -14.83
CA ALA A 218 -3.35 -28.90 -16.12
C ALA A 218 -3.98 -28.19 -17.33
N ILE A 219 -5.23 -27.73 -17.22
CA ILE A 219 -5.91 -27.03 -18.32
C ILE A 219 -5.22 -25.70 -18.68
N GLY A 220 -4.68 -25.00 -17.69
CA GLY A 220 -3.96 -23.73 -17.92
C GLY A 220 -2.59 -23.94 -18.58
N TYR A 221 -2.09 -25.16 -18.66
CA TYR A 221 -0.81 -25.50 -19.31
C TYR A 221 -0.97 -25.95 -20.77
N ALA A 222 -2.18 -26.30 -21.19
CA ALA A 222 -2.47 -26.75 -22.55
C ALA A 222 -2.45 -25.55 -23.52
N GLU A 223 -1.82 -25.73 -24.69
CA GLU A 223 -1.70 -24.65 -25.71
C GLU A 223 -3.05 -24.23 -26.31
N GLU A 224 -4.04 -25.11 -26.25
CA GLU A 224 -5.43 -24.82 -26.68
C GLU A 224 -6.13 -23.86 -25.73
N HIS A 225 -5.64 -23.69 -24.49
CA HIS A 225 -6.15 -22.74 -23.53
C HIS A 225 -5.50 -21.37 -23.73
N GLU A 226 -6.23 -20.31 -23.41
CA GLU A 226 -5.78 -18.92 -23.60
C GLU A 226 -4.61 -18.55 -22.66
N ALA A 227 -4.50 -19.16 -21.48
CA ALA A 227 -3.54 -18.80 -20.44
C ALA A 227 -2.06 -18.84 -20.86
N PRO A 228 -1.54 -19.85 -21.62
CA PRO A 228 -0.15 -19.89 -22.05
C PRO A 228 0.27 -18.67 -22.89
N ARG A 229 -0.64 -18.14 -23.71
CA ARG A 229 -0.39 -16.93 -24.49
C ARG A 229 -0.17 -15.71 -23.59
N HIS A 230 -0.97 -15.58 -22.52
CA HIS A 230 -0.83 -14.50 -21.56
C HIS A 230 0.46 -14.65 -20.73
N PHE A 231 0.80 -15.87 -20.34
CA PHE A 231 2.06 -16.16 -19.65
C PHE A 231 3.27 -15.68 -20.45
N ARG A 232 3.35 -16.05 -21.73
CA ARG A 232 4.44 -15.65 -22.60
C ARG A 232 4.54 -14.13 -22.70
N ARG A 233 3.42 -13.44 -22.90
CA ARG A 233 3.39 -11.99 -23.01
C ARG A 233 3.90 -11.32 -21.74
N VAL A 234 3.40 -11.72 -20.57
CA VAL A 234 3.84 -11.18 -19.29
C VAL A 234 5.34 -11.27 -19.11
N HIS A 235 5.89 -12.45 -19.34
CA HIS A 235 7.32 -12.68 -19.11
C HIS A 235 8.23 -11.98 -20.13
N ALA A 236 7.80 -11.88 -21.38
CA ALA A 236 8.54 -11.17 -22.42
C ALA A 236 8.51 -9.65 -22.21
N ASP A 237 7.31 -9.07 -22.00
CA ASP A 237 7.16 -7.62 -21.87
C ASP A 237 7.88 -7.05 -20.65
N LEU A 238 7.81 -7.73 -19.51
CA LEU A 238 8.46 -7.27 -18.27
C LEU A 238 9.99 -7.52 -18.22
N ALA A 239 10.53 -8.18 -19.23
CA ALA A 239 11.99 -8.31 -19.40
C ALA A 239 12.60 -7.13 -20.18
N ARG A 240 11.79 -6.42 -20.97
CA ARG A 240 12.27 -5.34 -21.85
C ARG A 240 12.69 -4.10 -21.05
N PHE A 241 13.49 -3.27 -21.70
CA PHE A 241 13.99 -1.97 -21.18
C PHE A 241 14.74 -2.09 -19.84
N GLY A 242 15.43 -3.22 -19.62
CA GLY A 242 16.16 -3.51 -18.40
C GLY A 242 15.26 -3.92 -17.21
N GLY A 243 13.95 -3.97 -17.40
CA GLY A 243 12.96 -4.48 -16.45
C GLY A 243 13.05 -3.88 -15.04
N ALA A 244 12.61 -4.66 -14.04
CA ALA A 244 12.61 -4.24 -12.64
C ALA A 244 14.00 -3.88 -12.07
N PRO A 245 15.13 -4.55 -12.42
CA PRO A 245 16.44 -4.17 -11.90
C PRO A 245 16.85 -2.75 -12.26
N ARG A 246 16.65 -2.31 -13.52
CA ARG A 246 16.94 -0.93 -13.94
C ARG A 246 16.07 0.08 -13.21
N ALA A 247 14.78 -0.24 -13.07
CA ALA A 247 13.84 0.61 -12.36
C ALA A 247 14.18 0.75 -10.87
N ARG A 248 14.57 -0.34 -10.19
CA ARG A 248 15.03 -0.31 -8.79
C ARG A 248 16.32 0.49 -8.63
N ALA A 249 17.27 0.37 -9.54
CA ALA A 249 18.49 1.18 -9.52
C ALA A 249 18.17 2.67 -9.62
N ALA A 250 17.22 3.07 -10.48
CA ALA A 250 16.75 4.45 -10.57
C ALA A 250 16.10 4.91 -9.25
N LEU A 251 15.23 4.10 -8.65
CA LEU A 251 14.60 4.43 -7.36
C LEU A 251 15.62 4.55 -6.23
N ALA A 252 16.62 3.67 -6.19
CA ALA A 252 17.71 3.78 -5.23
C ALA A 252 18.48 5.09 -5.38
N ASN A 253 18.70 5.56 -6.61
CA ASN A 253 19.31 6.86 -6.87
C ASN A 253 18.47 7.99 -6.27
N PHE A 254 17.15 8.00 -6.50
CA PHE A 254 16.25 8.99 -5.90
C PHE A 254 16.25 8.92 -4.36
N ALA A 255 16.18 7.73 -3.78
CA ALA A 255 16.13 7.55 -2.34
C ALA A 255 17.44 7.88 -1.61
N LEU A 256 18.58 7.71 -2.29
CA LEU A 256 19.93 7.88 -1.73
C LEU A 256 20.63 9.16 -2.21
N ALA A 257 19.99 9.98 -3.05
CA ALA A 257 20.50 11.31 -3.41
C ALA A 257 20.62 12.20 -2.17
N GLU A 258 21.61 13.06 -2.13
CA GLU A 258 21.76 14.09 -1.10
C GLU A 258 20.55 15.05 -1.16
N ALA A 259 20.00 15.38 -0.03
CA ALA A 259 18.69 15.96 0.13
C ALA A 259 18.49 17.29 -0.62
N GLU A 260 17.70 17.28 -1.67
CA GLU A 260 16.66 18.29 -1.82
C GLU A 260 15.56 17.93 -0.83
N ASP A 261 14.96 18.92 -0.16
CA ASP A 261 13.99 18.83 0.94
C ASP A 261 13.23 17.48 1.02
N PRO A 262 13.34 16.70 2.13
CA PRO A 262 12.66 15.42 2.28
C PRO A 262 11.12 15.51 2.14
N ALA A 263 10.54 16.70 2.31
CA ALA A 263 9.12 16.96 2.10
C ALA A 263 8.75 17.00 0.61
N ALA A 264 9.61 17.54 -0.25
CA ALA A 264 9.41 17.56 -1.70
C ALA A 264 9.58 16.17 -2.35
N ALA A 265 10.31 15.25 -1.70
CA ALA A 265 10.52 13.90 -2.20
C ALA A 265 9.32 12.96 -2.01
N VAL A 266 8.35 13.32 -1.19
CA VAL A 266 7.19 12.48 -0.80
C VAL A 266 5.85 13.06 -1.27
N SER A 267 5.72 14.38 -1.33
CA SER A 267 4.56 15.03 -1.94
C SER A 267 4.77 15.05 -3.45
N GLY A 268 3.85 14.47 -4.23
CA GLY A 268 3.65 14.92 -5.60
C GLY A 268 3.56 16.45 -5.56
N ASP A 269 3.99 17.12 -6.63
CA ASP A 269 4.08 18.59 -6.75
C ASP A 269 2.68 19.24 -6.69
N ASP A 270 2.07 19.13 -5.51
CA ASP A 270 0.73 19.60 -5.16
C ASP A 270 0.81 20.94 -4.39
N SER A 271 1.94 21.65 -4.63
CA SER A 271 2.20 22.95 -4.04
C SER A 271 1.07 23.92 -4.42
N GLY A 272 0.16 24.17 -3.46
CA GLY A 272 -1.00 25.05 -3.60
C GLY A 272 -2.35 24.36 -3.49
N SER A 273 -2.42 23.02 -3.35
CA SER A 273 -3.69 22.34 -3.10
C SER A 273 -4.23 22.64 -1.69
N PRO A 274 -5.55 22.63 -1.49
CA PRO A 274 -6.16 22.77 -0.16
C PRO A 274 -5.62 21.74 0.85
N VAL A 275 -5.34 20.51 0.40
CA VAL A 275 -4.80 19.44 1.23
C VAL A 275 -3.37 19.75 1.69
N GLU A 276 -2.53 20.28 0.81
CA GLU A 276 -1.17 20.67 1.19
C GLU A 276 -1.16 21.90 2.12
N ALA A 277 -2.02 22.87 1.89
CA ALA A 277 -2.20 23.99 2.82
C ALA A 277 -2.64 23.48 4.21
N PHE A 278 -3.53 22.49 4.27
CA PHE A 278 -3.96 21.88 5.52
C PHE A 278 -2.82 21.09 6.18
N ARG A 279 -2.02 20.34 5.41
CA ARG A 279 -0.83 19.62 5.86
C ARG A 279 0.17 20.58 6.53
N LEU A 280 0.48 21.68 5.87
CA LEU A 280 1.41 22.70 6.39
C LEU A 280 0.88 23.31 7.70
N LYS A 281 -0.43 23.57 7.79
CA LYS A 281 -1.07 24.05 9.01
C LYS A 281 -0.94 23.02 10.16
N ALA A 282 -1.18 21.74 9.89
CA ALA A 282 -1.02 20.68 10.87
C ALA A 282 0.44 20.56 11.33
N ARG A 283 1.39 20.56 10.41
CA ARG A 283 2.84 20.53 10.69
C ARG A 283 3.27 21.69 11.58
N ALA A 284 2.87 22.90 11.24
CA ALA A 284 3.19 24.09 12.03
C ALA A 284 2.63 23.95 13.46
N TRP A 285 1.39 23.50 13.60
CA TRP A 285 0.77 23.30 14.90
C TRP A 285 1.51 22.24 15.74
N PHE A 286 1.90 21.08 15.15
CA PHE A 286 2.70 20.10 15.88
C PHE A 286 4.06 20.64 16.26
N THR A 287 4.72 21.41 15.42
CA THR A 287 6.02 22.04 15.72
C THR A 287 5.91 22.98 16.93
N GLU A 288 4.83 23.73 17.02
CA GLU A 288 4.59 24.69 18.11
C GLU A 288 4.17 24.01 19.41
N ASN A 289 3.29 23.00 19.36
CA ASN A 289 2.65 22.40 20.52
C ASN A 289 3.27 21.09 21.01
N TRP A 290 3.94 20.34 20.13
CA TRP A 290 4.72 19.15 20.45
C TRP A 290 6.23 19.46 20.32
N THR A 291 6.70 20.39 21.18
CA THR A 291 8.08 20.89 21.16
C THR A 291 9.09 19.79 21.47
N ALA A 292 10.35 20.01 21.04
CA ALA A 292 11.45 19.09 21.35
C ALA A 292 11.63 18.82 22.86
N GLU A 293 11.38 19.83 23.72
CA GLU A 293 11.42 19.70 25.16
C GLU A 293 10.30 18.78 25.68
N ARG A 294 9.06 18.98 25.20
CA ARG A 294 7.88 18.17 25.56
C ARG A 294 8.08 16.73 25.11
N ARG A 295 8.57 16.54 23.89
CA ARG A 295 8.93 15.23 23.35
C ARG A 295 9.99 14.55 24.21
N ALA A 296 11.10 15.23 24.51
CA ALA A 296 12.15 14.68 25.36
C ALA A 296 11.66 14.32 26.77
N ALA A 297 10.71 15.08 27.33
CA ALA A 297 10.07 14.73 28.60
C ALA A 297 9.19 13.47 28.49
N HIS A 298 8.47 13.32 27.38
CA HIS A 298 7.67 12.14 27.09
C HIS A 298 8.54 10.88 26.87
N ASP A 299 9.65 11.00 26.14
CA ASP A 299 10.57 9.91 25.81
C ASP A 299 11.39 9.43 27.00
N ARG A 300 11.55 10.25 28.05
CA ARG A 300 12.13 9.81 29.34
C ARG A 300 11.22 8.88 30.16
N ARG A 301 9.94 8.79 29.78
CA ARG A 301 8.98 7.86 30.43
C ARG A 301 9.29 6.42 30.00
N PRO A 302 8.89 5.40 30.80
CA PRO A 302 8.98 4.01 30.37
C PRO A 302 8.32 3.79 29.01
N PHE A 303 8.92 2.97 28.16
CA PHE A 303 8.50 2.76 26.77
C PHE A 303 7.02 2.31 26.64
N ASP A 304 6.53 1.54 27.61
CA ASP A 304 5.12 1.11 27.66
C ASP A 304 4.13 2.28 27.83
N LYS A 305 4.61 3.45 28.25
CA LYS A 305 3.82 4.68 28.42
C LYS A 305 3.91 5.64 27.22
N HIS A 306 4.81 5.37 26.27
CA HIS A 306 4.93 6.21 25.08
C HIS A 306 3.64 6.14 24.24
N GLY A 307 3.26 7.26 23.65
CA GLY A 307 2.04 7.42 22.88
C GLY A 307 0.77 7.68 23.72
N TRP A 308 0.84 7.56 25.06
CA TRP A 308 -0.26 7.88 25.96
C TRP A 308 0.02 9.19 26.70
N ASP A 309 -0.71 10.25 26.35
CA ASP A 309 -0.63 11.56 27.00
C ASP A 309 -2.01 12.26 26.99
N PRO A 310 -2.82 12.10 28.07
CA PRO A 310 -4.12 12.74 28.17
C PRO A 310 -4.05 14.27 28.20
N GLU A 311 -2.95 14.84 28.69
CA GLU A 311 -2.75 16.28 28.74
C GLU A 311 -2.57 16.86 27.32
N PHE A 312 -1.75 16.19 26.52
CA PHE A 312 -1.61 16.58 25.12
C PHE A 312 -2.92 16.37 24.33
N SER A 313 -3.69 15.32 24.64
CA SER A 313 -5.01 15.12 24.03
C SER A 313 -5.94 16.30 24.32
N ARG A 314 -5.93 16.85 25.54
CA ARG A 314 -6.71 18.07 25.86
C ARG A 314 -6.22 19.30 25.08
N VAL A 315 -4.92 19.44 24.86
CA VAL A 315 -4.38 20.51 24.00
C VAL A 315 -4.89 20.37 22.56
N MET A 316 -4.85 19.15 22.00
CA MET A 316 -5.41 18.85 20.69
C MET A 316 -6.90 19.15 20.62
N GLY A 317 -7.67 18.75 21.64
CA GLY A 317 -9.11 19.00 21.72
C GLY A 317 -9.45 20.48 21.81
N ARG A 318 -8.75 21.25 22.66
CA ARG A 318 -8.90 22.71 22.78
C ARG A 318 -8.71 23.40 21.42
N ASP A 319 -7.70 22.98 20.66
CA ASP A 319 -7.34 23.58 19.38
C ASP A 319 -8.07 22.88 18.20
N ARG A 320 -9.04 22.02 18.51
CA ARG A 320 -9.96 21.36 17.56
C ARG A 320 -9.28 20.40 16.58
N TRP A 321 -8.20 19.74 16.99
CA TRP A 321 -7.52 18.71 16.19
C TRP A 321 -8.03 17.29 16.46
N ILE A 322 -8.93 17.08 17.41
CA ILE A 322 -9.68 15.83 17.60
C ILE A 322 -11.00 15.93 16.85
N GLY A 323 -11.41 14.89 16.16
CA GLY A 323 -12.68 14.84 15.42
C GLY A 323 -12.70 15.70 14.16
N ILE A 324 -11.56 15.96 13.53
CA ILE A 324 -11.47 16.80 12.31
C ILE A 324 -12.38 16.30 11.18
N GLY A 325 -12.54 14.97 11.03
CA GLY A 325 -13.41 14.34 10.04
C GLY A 325 -14.87 14.16 10.50
N TRP A 326 -15.21 14.52 11.74
CA TRP A 326 -16.59 14.36 12.20
C TRP A 326 -17.54 15.34 11.53
N PRO A 327 -18.83 14.96 11.38
CA PRO A 327 -19.85 15.88 10.89
C PRO A 327 -19.94 17.15 11.77
N LYS A 328 -20.22 18.29 11.14
CA LYS A 328 -20.31 19.59 11.85
C LYS A 328 -21.39 19.60 12.93
N GLU A 329 -22.50 18.88 12.72
CA GLU A 329 -23.59 18.73 13.69
C GLU A 329 -23.16 18.10 15.03
N PHE A 330 -22.05 17.31 15.01
CA PHE A 330 -21.44 16.72 16.20
C PHE A 330 -20.21 17.48 16.69
N GLY A 331 -19.98 18.69 16.19
CA GLY A 331 -18.87 19.56 16.59
C GLY A 331 -17.58 19.37 15.82
N GLY A 332 -17.55 18.48 14.82
CA GLY A 332 -16.38 18.26 13.94
C GLY A 332 -16.17 19.36 12.91
N GLN A 333 -15.16 19.19 12.09
CA GLN A 333 -14.80 20.12 11.00
C GLN A 333 -15.25 19.65 9.62
N ALA A 334 -15.66 18.38 9.49
CA ALA A 334 -16.00 17.72 8.23
C ALA A 334 -14.83 17.75 7.20
N CYS A 335 -13.59 17.63 7.69
CA CYS A 335 -12.43 17.54 6.83
C CYS A 335 -12.54 16.36 5.88
N SER A 336 -12.10 16.55 4.63
CA SER A 336 -12.06 15.51 3.61
C SER A 336 -11.19 14.31 4.03
N PRO A 337 -11.38 13.13 3.45
CA PRO A 337 -10.51 11.97 3.70
C PRO A 337 -9.02 12.26 3.45
N LEU A 338 -8.69 13.06 2.44
CA LEU A 338 -7.30 13.45 2.14
C LEU A 338 -6.72 14.38 3.20
N GLU A 339 -7.49 15.35 3.72
CA GLU A 339 -7.06 16.20 4.83
C GLU A 339 -6.85 15.38 6.12
N GLN A 340 -7.72 14.42 6.40
CA GLN A 340 -7.55 13.51 7.54
C GLN A 340 -6.27 12.67 7.41
N ILE A 341 -5.97 12.14 6.22
CA ILE A 341 -4.72 11.42 5.93
C ILE A 341 -3.53 12.34 6.16
N ALA A 342 -3.56 13.57 5.62
CA ALA A 342 -2.47 14.54 5.78
C ALA A 342 -2.20 14.84 7.27
N PHE A 343 -3.26 15.03 8.06
CA PHE A 343 -3.14 15.25 9.51
C PHE A 343 -2.49 14.08 10.22
N ILE A 344 -2.94 12.84 9.94
CA ILE A 344 -2.39 11.64 10.57
C ILE A 344 -0.92 11.48 10.22
N GLU A 345 -0.56 11.70 8.97
CA GLU A 345 0.83 11.63 8.53
C GLU A 345 1.70 12.63 9.30
N GLU A 346 1.27 13.88 9.45
CA GLU A 346 2.01 14.88 10.23
C GLU A 346 2.10 14.53 11.72
N MET A 347 1.00 14.05 12.31
CA MET A 347 0.98 13.57 13.70
C MET A 347 1.98 12.42 13.92
N MET A 348 2.01 11.45 13.00
CA MET A 348 2.90 10.30 13.08
C MET A 348 4.36 10.67 12.77
N GLN A 349 4.63 11.64 11.89
CA GLN A 349 5.97 12.16 11.63
C GLN A 349 6.51 12.94 12.84
N ALA A 350 5.65 13.69 13.52
CA ALA A 350 6.00 14.36 14.76
C ALA A 350 6.19 13.38 15.94
N GLU A 351 5.78 12.11 15.80
CA GLU A 351 5.73 11.11 16.88
C GLU A 351 4.89 11.58 18.07
N ALA A 352 3.81 12.32 17.78
CA ALA A 352 2.93 12.87 18.80
C ALA A 352 2.05 11.78 19.44
N PRO A 353 1.79 11.85 20.77
CA PRO A 353 0.97 10.87 21.47
C PRO A 353 -0.51 11.00 21.08
N HIS A 354 -1.14 9.87 20.74
CA HIS A 354 -2.53 9.84 20.27
C HIS A 354 -3.37 8.72 20.91
N LEU A 355 -2.75 7.80 21.66
CA LEU A 355 -3.45 6.62 22.17
C LEU A 355 -4.55 6.96 23.20
N ALA A 356 -4.49 8.12 23.86
CA ALA A 356 -5.46 8.50 24.89
C ALA A 356 -6.84 8.88 24.29
N HIS A 357 -6.89 9.43 23.08
CA HIS A 357 -8.15 9.85 22.43
C HIS A 357 -8.55 8.99 21.23
N ASN A 358 -7.63 8.27 20.59
CA ASN A 358 -7.84 7.61 19.31
C ASN A 358 -9.07 6.69 19.26
N ILE A 359 -9.26 5.78 20.23
CA ILE A 359 -10.41 4.84 20.25
C ILE A 359 -11.73 5.60 20.41
N GLY A 360 -11.76 6.63 21.27
CA GLY A 360 -12.92 7.51 21.43
C GLY A 360 -13.29 8.19 20.12
N GLU A 361 -12.29 8.78 19.45
CA GLU A 361 -12.47 9.54 18.22
C GLU A 361 -12.90 8.65 17.03
N THR A 362 -12.26 7.50 16.84
CA THR A 362 -12.39 6.72 15.59
C THR A 362 -13.47 5.64 15.67
N ILE A 363 -13.67 5.01 16.82
CA ILE A 363 -14.58 3.86 16.99
C ILE A 363 -15.83 4.26 17.76
N VAL A 364 -15.65 4.79 18.99
CA VAL A 364 -16.80 5.07 19.88
C VAL A 364 -17.69 6.16 19.29
N ALA A 365 -17.12 7.27 18.86
CA ALA A 365 -17.89 8.36 18.26
C ALA A 365 -18.65 7.91 17.00
N ARG A 366 -18.02 7.15 16.14
CA ARG A 366 -18.68 6.62 14.94
C ARG A 366 -19.89 5.76 15.28
N ALA A 367 -19.76 4.89 16.27
CA ALA A 367 -20.86 4.09 16.77
C ALA A 367 -21.97 4.97 17.38
N LEU A 368 -21.60 6.00 18.15
CA LEU A 368 -22.57 6.93 18.73
C LEU A 368 -23.30 7.76 17.67
N PHE A 369 -22.65 8.20 16.59
CA PHE A 369 -23.35 8.89 15.49
C PHE A 369 -24.51 8.06 14.94
N LEU A 370 -24.26 6.75 14.73
CA LEU A 370 -25.21 5.84 14.10
C LEU A 370 -26.23 5.26 15.07
N TYR A 371 -25.84 4.99 16.33
CA TYR A 371 -26.58 4.12 17.24
C TYR A 371 -26.76 4.71 18.64
N GLY A 372 -26.07 5.79 18.99
CA GLY A 372 -26.18 6.41 20.32
C GLY A 372 -27.52 7.09 20.52
N THR A 373 -28.03 7.05 21.78
CA THR A 373 -29.19 7.85 22.18
C THR A 373 -28.83 9.34 22.20
N PRO A 374 -29.81 10.25 22.18
CA PRO A 374 -29.55 11.68 22.32
C PRO A 374 -28.71 12.02 23.56
N GLU A 375 -28.99 11.36 24.68
CA GLU A 375 -28.29 11.55 25.96
C GLU A 375 -26.83 11.08 25.86
N GLN A 376 -26.59 9.90 25.27
CA GLN A 376 -25.24 9.39 25.03
C GLN A 376 -24.43 10.33 24.11
N LYS A 377 -25.04 10.82 23.05
CA LYS A 377 -24.39 11.78 22.14
C LYS A 377 -24.04 13.07 22.88
N ALA A 378 -24.96 13.61 23.66
CA ALA A 378 -24.76 14.85 24.40
C ALA A 378 -23.68 14.72 25.50
N GLU A 379 -23.59 13.56 26.15
CA GLU A 379 -22.62 13.30 27.22
C GLU A 379 -21.21 13.02 26.68
N TYR A 380 -21.08 12.11 25.68
CA TYR A 380 -19.77 11.59 25.30
C TYR A 380 -19.10 12.34 24.15
N LEU A 381 -19.84 12.77 23.11
CA LEU A 381 -19.22 13.36 21.94
C LEU A 381 -18.45 14.65 22.23
N PRO A 382 -19.01 15.63 22.98
CA PRO A 382 -18.25 16.83 23.33
C PRO A 382 -17.02 16.55 24.20
N ALA A 383 -17.11 15.58 25.12
CA ALA A 383 -16.01 15.23 26.00
C ALA A 383 -14.87 14.49 25.25
N ILE A 384 -15.20 13.67 24.24
CA ILE A 384 -14.21 13.06 23.33
C ILE A 384 -13.51 14.15 22.51
N LEU A 385 -14.27 15.10 21.92
CA LEU A 385 -13.69 16.22 21.15
C LEU A 385 -12.72 17.06 21.96
N ARG A 386 -12.98 17.26 23.26
CA ARG A 386 -12.06 17.97 24.16
C ARG A 386 -10.89 17.13 24.67
N GLY A 387 -10.78 15.86 24.25
CA GLY A 387 -9.72 14.95 24.70
C GLY A 387 -9.83 14.59 26.19
N GLU A 388 -11.03 14.67 26.77
CA GLU A 388 -11.32 14.43 28.19
C GLU A 388 -11.73 12.98 28.47
N ARG A 389 -12.06 12.19 27.46
CA ARG A 389 -12.49 10.80 27.61
C ARG A 389 -11.56 9.86 26.84
N SER A 390 -11.13 8.81 27.53
CA SER A 390 -10.28 7.78 26.98
C SER A 390 -10.95 6.42 27.03
N PHE A 391 -10.75 5.64 25.96
CA PHE A 391 -11.37 4.33 25.79
C PHE A 391 -10.33 3.26 25.47
N SER A 392 -10.60 2.03 25.95
CA SER A 392 -9.97 0.80 25.53
C SER A 392 -10.98 -0.10 24.84
N LEU A 393 -10.51 -1.04 24.00
CA LEU A 393 -11.39 -2.02 23.34
C LEU A 393 -11.47 -3.31 24.16
N GLY A 394 -12.69 -3.78 24.42
CA GLY A 394 -12.98 -5.05 25.06
C GLY A 394 -13.69 -6.00 24.09
N TYR A 395 -12.97 -6.48 23.07
CA TYR A 395 -13.52 -7.38 22.05
C TYR A 395 -13.07 -8.83 22.27
N SER A 396 -11.77 -9.08 22.12
CA SER A 396 -11.20 -10.43 22.13
C SER A 396 -11.24 -11.09 23.50
N GLU A 397 -11.38 -12.41 23.47
CA GLU A 397 -11.28 -13.31 24.64
C GLU A 397 -10.23 -14.37 24.37
N PRO A 398 -9.76 -15.12 25.39
CA PRO A 398 -8.78 -16.19 25.17
C PRO A 398 -9.17 -17.16 24.06
N ASP A 399 -10.46 -17.52 23.95
CA ASP A 399 -10.99 -18.46 22.95
C ASP A 399 -11.70 -17.77 21.77
N ALA A 400 -11.74 -16.44 21.72
CA ALA A 400 -12.47 -15.67 20.70
C ALA A 400 -11.66 -14.46 20.20
N GLY A 401 -10.74 -14.72 19.27
CA GLY A 401 -9.94 -13.69 18.56
C GLY A 401 -10.45 -13.49 17.13
N SER A 402 -9.93 -14.24 16.16
CA SER A 402 -10.40 -14.20 14.76
C SER A 402 -11.88 -14.54 14.62
N ASP A 403 -12.37 -15.48 15.40
CA ASP A 403 -13.79 -15.81 15.54
C ASP A 403 -14.42 -14.99 16.68
N LEU A 404 -14.45 -13.67 16.52
CA LEU A 404 -14.96 -12.75 17.55
C LEU A 404 -16.40 -13.06 17.95
N ALA A 405 -17.21 -13.54 17.03
CA ALA A 405 -18.61 -13.87 17.32
C ALA A 405 -18.79 -15.07 18.29
N ALA A 406 -17.71 -15.80 18.59
CA ALA A 406 -17.70 -16.85 19.60
C ALA A 406 -17.50 -16.36 21.04
N LEU A 407 -17.45 -15.02 21.27
CA LEU A 407 -17.25 -14.42 22.59
C LEU A 407 -18.28 -14.96 23.61
N ARG A 408 -17.82 -15.12 24.88
CA ARG A 408 -18.57 -15.72 26.00
C ARG A 408 -18.81 -14.78 27.16
N THR A 409 -18.13 -13.64 27.26
CA THR A 409 -18.44 -12.59 28.25
C THR A 409 -19.91 -12.27 28.12
N ARG A 410 -20.68 -12.49 29.20
CA ARG A 410 -22.14 -12.32 29.21
C ARG A 410 -22.53 -11.04 29.92
N ALA A 411 -23.63 -10.45 29.50
CA ALA A 411 -24.30 -9.33 30.17
C ALA A 411 -25.77 -9.71 30.27
N LEU A 412 -26.24 -10.01 31.49
CA LEU A 412 -27.61 -10.41 31.76
C LEU A 412 -28.36 -9.25 32.43
N ARG A 413 -29.62 -9.07 32.08
CA ARG A 413 -30.44 -8.00 32.63
C ARG A 413 -31.02 -8.41 33.99
N GLU A 414 -30.74 -7.64 35.02
CA GLU A 414 -31.27 -7.81 36.35
C GLU A 414 -31.89 -6.46 36.82
N GLY A 415 -33.21 -6.44 36.95
CA GLY A 415 -33.91 -5.19 37.25
C GLY A 415 -33.72 -4.12 36.18
N GLY A 416 -33.21 -2.97 36.53
CA GLY A 416 -32.89 -1.86 35.61
C GLY A 416 -31.45 -1.82 35.13
N GLU A 417 -30.61 -2.81 35.50
CA GLU A 417 -29.19 -2.84 35.27
C GLU A 417 -28.80 -4.05 34.43
N TRP A 418 -27.53 -4.05 33.93
CA TRP A 418 -26.89 -5.19 33.34
C TRP A 418 -25.79 -5.70 34.27
N VAL A 419 -25.72 -7.01 34.48
CA VAL A 419 -24.68 -7.68 35.25
C VAL A 419 -23.75 -8.39 34.29
N ILE A 420 -22.47 -8.00 34.30
CA ILE A 420 -21.45 -8.45 33.33
C ILE A 420 -20.50 -9.41 34.03
N ASN A 421 -20.30 -10.58 33.41
CA ASN A 421 -19.37 -11.62 33.87
C ASN A 421 -18.56 -12.15 32.70
N GLY A 422 -17.24 -12.31 32.91
CA GLY A 422 -16.33 -12.86 31.90
C GLY A 422 -14.96 -12.22 31.91
N GLN A 423 -14.28 -12.29 30.78
CA GLN A 423 -12.95 -11.70 30.66
C GLN A 423 -12.65 -11.25 29.22
N LYS A 424 -11.82 -10.23 29.09
CA LYS A 424 -11.29 -9.73 27.83
C LYS A 424 -9.77 -9.74 27.86
N ILE A 425 -9.15 -9.99 26.69
CA ILE A 425 -7.69 -9.97 26.52
C ILE A 425 -7.31 -9.05 25.36
N TRP A 426 -6.05 -8.66 25.29
CA TRP A 426 -5.50 -7.74 24.28
C TRP A 426 -6.11 -6.33 24.35
N SER A 427 -6.67 -5.96 25.49
CA SER A 427 -7.24 -4.62 25.71
C SER A 427 -6.13 -3.61 25.91
N THR A 428 -5.67 -3.01 24.80
CA THR A 428 -4.60 -2.00 24.81
C THR A 428 -5.00 -0.81 25.65
N SER A 429 -4.11 -0.37 26.54
CA SER A 429 -4.29 0.79 27.42
C SER A 429 -5.47 0.70 28.41
N ALA A 430 -6.06 -0.46 28.66
CA ALA A 430 -7.13 -0.58 29.65
C ALA A 430 -6.67 -0.24 31.09
N ASP A 431 -5.37 -0.41 31.37
CA ASP A 431 -4.73 0.02 32.63
C ASP A 431 -4.67 1.56 32.83
N LYS A 432 -4.96 2.33 31.77
CA LYS A 432 -4.83 3.79 31.72
C LYS A 432 -6.12 4.51 31.31
N ALA A 433 -7.00 3.82 30.56
CA ALA A 433 -8.24 4.38 30.04
C ALA A 433 -9.31 4.53 31.14
N GLU A 434 -10.27 5.43 30.92
CA GLU A 434 -11.42 5.60 31.79
C GLU A 434 -12.53 4.59 31.49
N TYR A 435 -12.73 4.27 30.22
CA TYR A 435 -13.80 3.39 29.74
C TYR A 435 -13.27 2.22 28.93
N ILE A 436 -14.03 1.13 28.95
CA ILE A 436 -13.88 0.04 28.00
C ILE A 436 -15.13 -0.04 27.11
N TRP A 437 -14.90 -0.05 25.79
CA TRP A 437 -15.90 -0.32 24.77
C TRP A 437 -16.03 -1.83 24.63
N LEU A 438 -17.04 -2.39 25.30
CA LEU A 438 -17.16 -3.79 25.63
C LEU A 438 -18.19 -4.50 24.75
N ALA A 439 -17.79 -5.55 24.04
CA ALA A 439 -18.69 -6.51 23.41
C ALA A 439 -19.03 -7.64 24.40
N ALA A 440 -20.32 -7.88 24.62
CA ALA A 440 -20.78 -8.96 25.50
C ALA A 440 -22.01 -9.68 24.92
N ARG A 441 -22.21 -10.92 25.34
CA ARG A 441 -23.36 -11.73 24.95
C ARG A 441 -24.55 -11.44 25.87
N THR A 442 -25.60 -10.91 25.28
CA THR A 442 -26.84 -10.58 25.97
C THR A 442 -27.95 -11.61 25.76
N ASP A 443 -27.81 -12.43 24.71
CA ASP A 443 -28.69 -13.57 24.45
C ASP A 443 -27.83 -14.81 24.10
N PRO A 444 -27.68 -15.75 25.05
CA PRO A 444 -26.89 -16.97 24.86
C PRO A 444 -27.55 -17.97 23.90
N GLU A 445 -28.88 -17.92 23.72
CA GLU A 445 -29.65 -18.84 22.87
C GLU A 445 -29.71 -18.34 21.40
N ALA A 446 -29.38 -17.09 21.15
CA ALA A 446 -29.39 -16.51 19.80
C ALA A 446 -28.27 -17.10 18.94
N LYS A 447 -28.50 -17.09 17.62
CA LYS A 447 -27.44 -17.41 16.63
C LYS A 447 -26.22 -16.54 16.88
N LYS A 448 -25.04 -17.10 16.63
CA LYS A 448 -23.70 -16.62 16.93
C LYS A 448 -23.51 -15.08 16.89
N HIS A 449 -23.96 -14.41 15.82
CA HIS A 449 -23.84 -12.95 15.66
C HIS A 449 -25.00 -12.16 16.27
N ALA A 450 -26.15 -12.78 16.48
CA ALA A 450 -27.39 -12.08 16.82
C ALA A 450 -27.57 -11.83 18.33
N GLY A 451 -26.77 -12.46 19.19
CA GLY A 451 -26.89 -12.34 20.66
C GLY A 451 -25.84 -11.43 21.29
N ILE A 452 -25.18 -10.57 20.52
CA ILE A 452 -24.10 -9.68 20.98
C ILE A 452 -24.62 -8.27 21.14
N SER A 453 -24.20 -7.60 22.21
CA SER A 453 -24.44 -6.17 22.47
C SER A 453 -23.13 -5.46 22.79
N VAL A 454 -23.15 -4.13 22.74
CA VAL A 454 -21.99 -3.29 23.04
C VAL A 454 -22.32 -2.33 24.18
N PHE A 455 -21.38 -2.20 25.11
CA PHE A 455 -21.52 -1.36 26.30
C PHE A 455 -20.34 -0.39 26.44
N MET A 456 -20.60 0.81 26.93
CA MET A 456 -19.59 1.71 27.47
C MET A 456 -19.51 1.50 28.99
N VAL A 457 -18.42 0.91 29.48
CA VAL A 457 -18.26 0.56 30.89
C VAL A 457 -17.09 1.33 31.49
N GLU A 458 -17.31 2.01 32.62
CA GLU A 458 -16.23 2.64 33.38
C GLU A 458 -15.30 1.57 33.96
N LEU A 459 -13.99 1.67 33.70
CA LEU A 459 -13.01 0.68 34.16
C LEU A 459 -12.77 0.71 35.69
N ARG A 460 -13.31 1.72 36.40
CA ARG A 460 -13.30 1.81 37.85
C ARG A 460 -14.53 1.18 38.51
N THR A 461 -15.45 0.63 37.74
CA THR A 461 -16.65 -0.03 38.27
C THR A 461 -16.25 -1.20 39.17
N PRO A 462 -16.86 -1.35 40.38
CA PRO A 462 -16.61 -2.49 41.25
C PRO A 462 -16.80 -3.83 40.52
N GLY A 463 -15.94 -4.82 40.81
CA GLY A 463 -15.94 -6.12 40.16
C GLY A 463 -15.03 -6.18 38.92
N ILE A 464 -14.42 -5.06 38.49
CA ILE A 464 -13.44 -5.07 37.40
C ILE A 464 -12.02 -5.24 37.96
N THR A 465 -11.29 -6.22 37.41
CA THR A 465 -9.86 -6.42 37.69
C THR A 465 -9.07 -6.33 36.40
N ILE A 466 -8.03 -5.48 36.38
CA ILE A 466 -7.18 -5.27 35.20
C ILE A 466 -5.79 -5.83 35.49
N ARG A 467 -5.29 -6.71 34.61
CA ARG A 467 -3.95 -7.27 34.69
C ARG A 467 -3.17 -6.93 33.43
N PRO A 468 -2.20 -6.01 33.51
CA PRO A 468 -1.34 -5.68 32.37
C PRO A 468 -0.36 -6.82 32.07
N GLY A 469 -0.09 -7.01 30.78
CA GLY A 469 0.95 -7.88 30.24
C GLY A 469 1.78 -7.13 29.21
N PHE A 470 2.92 -7.68 28.80
CA PHE A 470 3.80 -7.07 27.81
C PHE A 470 3.70 -7.79 26.47
N ALA A 471 3.50 -7.01 25.41
CA ALA A 471 3.57 -7.49 24.05
C ALA A 471 5.03 -7.53 23.55
N LEU A 472 5.31 -8.30 22.49
CA LEU A 472 6.63 -8.44 21.89
C LEU A 472 7.29 -7.08 21.56
N TYR A 473 6.50 -6.08 21.15
CA TYR A 473 7.02 -4.75 20.80
C TYR A 473 7.20 -3.80 22.01
N GLY A 474 7.10 -4.33 23.25
CA GLY A 474 7.43 -3.61 24.49
C GLY A 474 6.30 -2.74 25.06
N LYS A 475 5.12 -2.69 24.42
CA LYS A 475 3.93 -2.00 24.95
C LYS A 475 3.08 -2.94 25.78
N THR A 476 2.27 -2.35 26.67
CA THR A 476 1.32 -3.11 27.48
C THR A 476 0.02 -3.38 26.71
N PHE A 477 -0.51 -4.57 26.94
CA PHE A 477 -1.93 -4.89 26.77
C PHE A 477 -2.48 -5.32 28.13
N SER A 478 -3.81 -5.40 28.27
CA SER A 478 -4.39 -5.86 29.52
C SER A 478 -5.36 -7.02 29.29
N THR A 479 -5.39 -7.92 30.27
CA THR A 479 -6.52 -8.81 30.51
C THR A 479 -7.44 -8.11 31.50
N VAL A 480 -8.73 -8.02 31.18
CA VAL A 480 -9.76 -7.37 32.00
C VAL A 480 -10.78 -8.44 32.42
N PHE A 481 -10.94 -8.63 33.72
CA PHE A 481 -11.89 -9.56 34.30
C PHE A 481 -13.11 -8.80 34.82
N PHE A 482 -14.29 -9.38 34.62
CA PHE A 482 -15.56 -8.86 35.06
C PHE A 482 -16.23 -9.92 35.98
N ASP A 483 -16.48 -9.54 37.23
CA ASP A 483 -17.07 -10.39 38.26
C ASP A 483 -18.27 -9.63 38.87
N ASP A 484 -19.48 -10.02 38.47
CA ASP A 484 -20.75 -9.38 38.81
C ASP A 484 -20.76 -7.85 38.63
N VAL A 485 -20.14 -7.38 37.56
CA VAL A 485 -20.04 -5.93 37.27
C VAL A 485 -21.41 -5.38 36.88
N ARG A 486 -21.93 -4.48 37.70
CA ARG A 486 -23.24 -3.82 37.48
C ARG A 486 -23.08 -2.52 36.73
N VAL A 487 -23.79 -2.41 35.61
CA VAL A 487 -23.81 -1.17 34.82
C VAL A 487 -25.25 -0.75 34.51
N PRO A 488 -25.54 0.56 34.49
CA PRO A 488 -26.88 1.06 34.20
C PRO A 488 -27.29 0.75 32.75
N SER A 489 -28.60 0.67 32.51
CA SER A 489 -29.13 0.41 31.16
C SER A 489 -28.65 1.42 30.11
N ARG A 490 -28.32 2.65 30.49
CA ARG A 490 -27.74 3.68 29.61
C ARG A 490 -26.33 3.36 29.10
N ALA A 491 -25.64 2.38 29.69
CA ALA A 491 -24.32 1.93 29.17
C ALA A 491 -24.43 1.15 27.86
N LEU A 492 -25.58 0.59 27.54
CA LEU A 492 -25.86 -0.15 26.32
C LEU A 492 -25.93 0.80 25.11
N VAL A 493 -25.23 0.50 24.04
CA VAL A 493 -25.23 1.29 22.80
C VAL A 493 -25.90 0.50 21.67
N GLY A 494 -26.80 1.14 20.94
CA GLY A 494 -27.44 0.59 19.75
C GLY A 494 -28.50 -0.48 19.99
N GLY A 495 -28.93 -0.67 21.26
CA GLY A 495 -29.92 -1.65 21.63
C GLY A 495 -29.38 -3.06 21.87
N ALA A 496 -30.16 -3.88 22.60
CA ALA A 496 -29.78 -5.26 22.90
C ALA A 496 -29.75 -6.12 21.62
N ASN A 497 -28.76 -7.02 21.54
CA ASN A 497 -28.56 -7.98 20.45
C ASN A 497 -28.23 -7.37 19.08
N ASN A 498 -27.93 -6.07 19.01
CA ASN A 498 -27.51 -5.36 17.78
C ASN A 498 -25.99 -5.09 17.72
N GLY A 499 -25.24 -5.59 18.70
CA GLY A 499 -23.83 -5.25 18.88
C GLY A 499 -22.95 -5.66 17.72
N TRP A 500 -23.24 -6.76 17.01
CA TRP A 500 -22.46 -7.16 15.84
C TRP A 500 -22.49 -6.08 14.75
N LYS A 501 -23.65 -5.52 14.47
CA LYS A 501 -23.82 -4.44 13.50
C LYS A 501 -23.09 -3.16 13.96
N VAL A 502 -23.23 -2.81 15.24
CA VAL A 502 -22.53 -1.67 15.85
C VAL A 502 -21.00 -1.80 15.68
N ILE A 503 -20.44 -2.98 15.97
CA ILE A 503 -18.99 -3.26 15.84
C ILE A 503 -18.54 -3.13 14.39
N THR A 504 -19.24 -3.77 13.45
CA THR A 504 -18.81 -3.81 12.04
C THR A 504 -18.88 -2.43 11.39
N ASP A 505 -19.88 -1.64 11.66
CA ASP A 505 -20.05 -0.30 11.10
C ASP A 505 -19.05 0.72 11.71
N ALA A 506 -18.72 0.56 13.00
CA ALA A 506 -17.69 1.38 13.66
C ALA A 506 -16.29 1.10 13.09
N LEU A 507 -15.93 -0.20 12.91
CA LEU A 507 -14.63 -0.60 12.40
C LEU A 507 -14.41 -0.26 10.91
N ALA A 508 -15.47 0.00 10.15
CA ALA A 508 -15.34 0.34 8.73
C ALA A 508 -14.58 1.66 8.51
N ALA A 509 -14.77 2.66 9.37
CA ALA A 509 -14.07 3.94 9.28
C ALA A 509 -12.63 3.89 9.81
N GLU A 510 -12.36 3.07 10.84
CA GLU A 510 -11.04 2.95 11.46
C GLU A 510 -9.97 2.47 10.47
N ARG A 511 -10.33 1.62 9.52
CA ARG A 511 -9.38 0.99 8.59
C ARG A 511 -8.55 1.99 7.78
N ILE A 512 -9.09 3.18 7.46
CA ILE A 512 -8.38 4.21 6.72
C ILE A 512 -7.38 4.92 7.59
N MET A 513 -7.79 5.28 8.81
CA MET A 513 -6.92 5.90 9.80
C MET A 513 -5.72 4.99 10.12
N MET A 514 -5.96 3.68 10.28
CA MET A 514 -4.89 2.68 10.45
C MET A 514 -3.96 2.61 9.23
N GLY A 515 -4.49 2.73 8.02
CA GLY A 515 -3.71 2.74 6.78
C GLY A 515 -2.75 3.93 6.73
N ALA A 516 -3.22 5.14 7.02
CA ALA A 516 -2.43 6.36 7.04
C ALA A 516 -1.33 6.31 8.12
N SER A 517 -1.67 5.90 9.34
CA SER A 517 -0.71 5.75 10.44
C SER A 517 0.40 4.76 10.10
N ARG A 518 0.05 3.61 9.53
CA ARG A 518 1.03 2.59 9.16
C ARG A 518 1.95 3.05 8.03
N LYS A 519 1.39 3.69 6.99
CA LYS A 519 2.18 4.29 5.92
C LYS A 519 3.20 5.29 6.48
N ALA A 520 2.79 6.17 7.39
CA ALA A 520 3.68 7.15 8.00
C ALA A 520 4.81 6.49 8.82
N ILE A 521 4.53 5.40 9.56
CA ILE A 521 5.56 4.61 10.27
C ILE A 521 6.56 4.02 9.27
N ILE A 522 6.09 3.42 8.19
CA ILE A 522 6.93 2.81 7.15
C ILE A 522 7.84 3.87 6.51
N GLU A 523 7.28 5.00 6.10
CA GLU A 523 8.04 6.10 5.49
C GLU A 523 9.09 6.69 6.43
N ARG A 524 8.73 6.88 7.71
CA ARG A 524 9.68 7.36 8.71
C ARG A 524 10.84 6.37 8.90
N ALA A 525 10.55 5.08 9.02
CA ALA A 525 11.58 4.05 9.13
C ALA A 525 12.47 3.98 7.88
N PHE A 526 11.89 4.07 6.70
CA PHE A 526 12.63 4.11 5.44
C PHE A 526 13.52 5.37 5.34
N LYS A 527 13.02 6.53 5.74
CA LYS A 527 13.80 7.78 5.80
C LYS A 527 14.98 7.67 6.79
N ARG A 528 14.78 7.06 7.96
CA ARG A 528 15.86 6.82 8.94
C ARG A 528 16.93 5.89 8.38
N MET A 529 16.53 4.78 7.77
CA MET A 529 17.45 3.84 7.12
C MET A 529 18.25 4.50 6.00
N THR A 530 17.59 5.18 5.07
CA THR A 530 18.26 5.88 3.95
C THR A 530 19.10 7.06 4.44
N GLY A 531 18.69 7.76 5.49
CA GLY A 531 19.46 8.80 6.14
C GLY A 531 20.78 8.26 6.72
N TYR A 532 20.75 7.08 7.38
CA TYR A 532 21.95 6.41 7.82
C TYR A 532 22.88 6.04 6.65
N LEU A 533 22.33 5.47 5.58
CA LEU A 533 23.11 5.11 4.39
C LEU A 533 23.77 6.33 3.71
N ARG A 534 23.14 7.51 3.77
CA ARG A 534 23.73 8.77 3.29
C ARG A 534 24.82 9.32 4.20
N SER A 535 24.83 8.93 5.48
CA SER A 535 25.86 9.36 6.43
C SER A 535 27.22 8.75 6.09
N GLY A 536 28.30 9.35 6.60
CA GLY A 536 29.65 8.84 6.42
C GLY A 536 29.83 7.39 6.92
N ARG A 537 29.07 6.98 7.96
CA ARG A 537 29.08 5.61 8.51
C ARG A 537 28.42 4.59 7.58
N GLY A 538 27.43 5.00 6.80
CA GLY A 538 26.67 4.15 5.89
C GLY A 538 27.24 4.06 4.46
N LYS A 539 28.29 4.82 4.13
CA LYS A 539 28.76 4.99 2.75
C LYS A 539 29.07 3.67 2.03
N ALA A 540 29.79 2.75 2.67
CA ALA A 540 30.14 1.46 2.07
C ALA A 540 28.89 0.63 1.72
N LEU A 541 27.88 0.63 2.60
CA LEU A 541 26.59 -0.04 2.37
C LEU A 541 25.77 0.66 1.30
N ARG A 542 25.80 2.01 1.25
CA ARG A 542 25.10 2.80 0.24
C ARG A 542 25.53 2.45 -1.20
N ASP A 543 26.82 2.17 -1.37
CA ASP A 543 27.41 1.92 -2.69
C ASP A 543 27.34 0.43 -3.07
N ASP A 544 26.90 -0.46 -2.18
CA ASP A 544 26.68 -1.89 -2.43
C ASP A 544 25.48 -2.11 -3.37
N PRO A 545 25.64 -2.82 -4.51
CA PRO A 545 24.57 -3.01 -5.49
C PRO A 545 23.40 -3.83 -4.95
N VAL A 546 23.60 -4.75 -4.00
CA VAL A 546 22.54 -5.55 -3.38
C VAL A 546 21.70 -4.68 -2.45
N VAL A 547 22.34 -3.82 -1.66
CA VAL A 547 21.66 -2.84 -0.80
C VAL A 547 20.84 -1.88 -1.66
N ARG A 548 21.41 -1.38 -2.75
CA ARG A 548 20.74 -0.47 -3.67
C ARG A 548 19.50 -1.11 -4.32
N ASP A 549 19.60 -2.35 -4.79
CA ASP A 549 18.44 -3.08 -5.34
C ASP A 549 17.31 -3.20 -4.30
N ARG A 550 17.68 -3.52 -3.05
CA ARG A 550 16.73 -3.66 -1.94
C ARG A 550 16.05 -2.34 -1.57
N ILE A 551 16.81 -1.24 -1.52
CA ILE A 551 16.27 0.10 -1.29
C ILE A 551 15.30 0.50 -2.41
N GLY A 552 15.65 0.24 -3.66
CA GLY A 552 14.76 0.49 -4.81
C GLY A 552 13.47 -0.32 -4.77
N ALA A 553 13.55 -1.59 -4.36
CA ALA A 553 12.37 -2.44 -4.19
C ALA A 553 11.43 -1.91 -3.10
N LEU A 554 11.96 -1.56 -1.92
CA LEU A 554 11.18 -0.97 -0.83
C LEU A 554 10.55 0.37 -1.21
N ALA A 555 11.27 1.23 -1.94
CA ALA A 555 10.73 2.50 -2.42
C ALA A 555 9.53 2.30 -3.37
N ALA A 556 9.57 1.26 -4.23
CA ALA A 556 8.45 0.90 -5.09
C ALA A 556 7.23 0.43 -4.28
N GLU A 557 7.44 -0.44 -3.29
CA GLU A 557 6.36 -0.95 -2.44
C GLU A 557 5.73 0.16 -1.57
N ILE A 558 6.51 1.13 -1.11
CA ILE A 558 6.00 2.30 -0.38
C ILE A 558 5.06 3.12 -1.29
N GLU A 559 5.42 3.29 -2.56
CA GLU A 559 4.55 3.96 -3.52
C GLU A 559 3.23 3.20 -3.75
N VAL A 560 3.28 1.87 -3.86
CA VAL A 560 2.07 1.04 -3.96
C VAL A 560 1.18 1.19 -2.71
N ALA A 561 1.76 1.19 -1.51
CA ALA A 561 1.02 1.40 -0.27
C ALA A 561 0.33 2.78 -0.25
N ARG A 562 0.99 3.82 -0.80
CA ARG A 562 0.43 5.15 -0.99
C ARG A 562 -0.77 5.11 -1.93
N GLN A 563 -0.66 4.43 -3.07
CA GLN A 563 -1.74 4.33 -4.05
C GLN A 563 -2.98 3.61 -3.49
N PHE A 564 -2.79 2.55 -2.72
CA PHE A 564 -3.91 1.89 -2.04
C PHE A 564 -4.63 2.81 -1.05
N LEU A 565 -3.88 3.64 -0.32
CA LEU A 565 -4.46 4.61 0.62
C LEU A 565 -5.24 5.70 -0.12
N MET A 566 -4.68 6.26 -1.21
CA MET A 566 -5.34 7.28 -2.04
C MET A 566 -6.63 6.75 -2.67
N ARG A 567 -6.62 5.52 -3.19
CA ARG A 567 -7.83 4.87 -3.69
C ARG A 567 -8.92 4.74 -2.62
N ASN A 568 -8.55 4.33 -1.41
CA ASN A 568 -9.51 4.21 -0.32
C ASN A 568 -10.11 5.58 0.06
N ALA A 569 -9.30 6.64 0.04
CA ALA A 569 -9.77 8.00 0.24
C ALA A 569 -10.76 8.43 -0.84
N ALA A 570 -10.46 8.18 -2.11
CA ALA A 570 -11.33 8.50 -3.23
C ALA A 570 -12.69 7.76 -3.17
N ILE A 571 -12.69 6.48 -2.73
CA ILE A 571 -13.93 5.72 -2.51
C ILE A 571 -14.80 6.37 -1.42
N LEU A 572 -14.18 6.86 -0.34
CA LEU A 572 -14.89 7.55 0.74
C LEU A 572 -15.44 8.91 0.31
N GLU A 573 -14.70 9.68 -0.49
CA GLU A 573 -15.17 10.96 -1.04
C GLU A 573 -16.42 10.79 -1.90
N GLN A 574 -16.57 9.61 -2.53
CA GLN A 574 -17.78 9.21 -3.25
C GLN A 574 -18.93 8.78 -2.31
N GLY A 575 -18.77 8.86 -0.98
CA GLY A 575 -19.75 8.40 0.01
C GLY A 575 -19.86 6.88 0.13
N ARG A 576 -18.95 6.12 -0.47
CA ARG A 576 -18.89 4.66 -0.43
C ARG A 576 -17.94 4.18 0.69
N VAL A 577 -18.10 2.95 1.13
CA VAL A 577 -17.21 2.34 2.13
C VAL A 577 -16.31 1.32 1.45
N PRO A 578 -14.97 1.50 1.45
CA PRO A 578 -14.05 0.51 0.91
C PRO A 578 -14.06 -0.74 1.81
N LEU A 579 -14.50 -1.89 1.29
CA LEU A 579 -14.60 -3.15 2.04
C LEU A 579 -13.38 -4.03 1.80
N TYR A 580 -13.25 -4.59 0.59
CA TYR A 580 -12.10 -5.43 0.25
C TYR A 580 -10.87 -4.58 -0.10
N GLU A 581 -11.07 -3.37 -0.60
CA GLU A 581 -9.99 -2.43 -0.91
C GLU A 581 -9.23 -2.02 0.37
N ALA A 582 -9.96 -1.79 1.47
CA ALA A 582 -9.33 -1.53 2.77
C ALA A 582 -8.59 -2.78 3.31
N ALA A 583 -9.11 -3.98 3.05
CA ALA A 583 -8.42 -5.22 3.39
C ALA A 583 -7.12 -5.40 2.59
N ILE A 584 -7.12 -5.09 1.28
CA ILE A 584 -5.92 -5.05 0.42
C ILE A 584 -4.88 -4.11 1.01
N SER A 585 -5.26 -2.87 1.31
CA SER A 585 -4.36 -1.87 1.91
C SER A 585 -3.78 -2.35 3.25
N LYS A 586 -4.60 -3.01 4.09
CA LYS A 586 -4.17 -3.56 5.38
C LYS A 586 -3.17 -4.69 5.23
N VAL A 587 -3.45 -5.67 4.38
CA VAL A 587 -2.55 -6.81 4.14
C VAL A 587 -1.22 -6.30 3.61
N PHE A 588 -1.26 -5.53 2.53
CA PHE A 588 -0.05 -5.06 1.86
C PHE A 588 0.84 -4.21 2.77
N SER A 589 0.26 -3.21 3.46
CA SER A 589 1.03 -2.30 4.31
C SER A 589 1.60 -2.97 5.56
N SER A 590 0.88 -3.93 6.17
CA SER A 590 1.40 -4.66 7.34
C SER A 590 2.57 -5.58 6.98
N GLU A 591 2.49 -6.23 5.84
CA GLU A 591 3.59 -7.08 5.33
C GLU A 591 4.76 -6.24 4.77
N LEU A 592 4.49 -5.05 4.21
CA LEU A 592 5.56 -4.12 3.85
C LEU A 592 6.33 -3.63 5.08
N GLN A 593 5.65 -3.36 6.18
CA GLN A 593 6.30 -2.98 7.44
C GLN A 593 7.23 -4.10 7.94
N GLU A 594 6.79 -5.36 7.83
CA GLU A 594 7.62 -6.52 8.17
C GLU A 594 8.83 -6.63 7.25
N ARG A 595 8.64 -6.58 5.92
CA ARG A 595 9.73 -6.63 4.92
C ARG A 595 10.74 -5.50 5.13
N LEU A 596 10.28 -4.30 5.47
CA LEU A 596 11.16 -3.17 5.79
C LEU A 596 12.00 -3.44 7.04
N GLY A 597 11.39 -3.96 8.11
CA GLY A 597 12.10 -4.31 9.34
C GLY A 597 13.16 -5.40 9.11
N GLN A 598 12.83 -6.45 8.37
CA GLN A 598 13.77 -7.51 7.98
C GLN A 598 14.91 -6.95 7.11
N ALA A 599 14.59 -6.14 6.09
CA ALA A 599 15.58 -5.52 5.24
C ALA A 599 16.53 -4.60 6.02
N ALA A 600 16.04 -3.89 7.02
CA ALA A 600 16.88 -3.05 7.88
C ALA A 600 17.91 -3.88 8.65
N ILE A 601 17.51 -5.04 9.19
CA ILE A 601 18.44 -5.96 9.87
C ILE A 601 19.47 -6.54 8.89
N ASP A 602 19.02 -6.98 7.72
CA ASP A 602 19.92 -7.55 6.71
C ASP A 602 20.93 -6.53 6.17
N ILE A 603 20.52 -5.27 5.99
CA ILE A 603 21.39 -4.21 5.46
C ILE A 603 22.34 -3.69 6.54
N LEU A 604 21.85 -3.43 7.76
CA LEU A 604 22.61 -2.77 8.81
C LEU A 604 23.27 -3.77 9.78
N GLY A 605 22.97 -5.06 9.63
CA GLY A 605 23.53 -6.14 10.43
C GLY A 605 23.09 -6.09 11.90
N THR A 606 23.91 -6.65 12.79
CA THR A 606 23.62 -6.75 14.23
C THR A 606 23.29 -5.40 14.88
N GLY A 607 23.86 -4.30 14.38
CA GLY A 607 23.55 -2.96 14.90
C GLY A 607 22.05 -2.62 14.83
N ALA A 608 21.34 -3.10 13.81
CA ALA A 608 19.89 -2.86 13.65
C ALA A 608 19.02 -3.65 14.64
N THR A 609 19.58 -4.60 15.38
CA THR A 609 18.87 -5.34 16.43
C THR A 609 18.96 -4.66 17.80
N LEU A 610 19.72 -3.59 17.90
CA LEU A 610 19.87 -2.82 19.15
C LEU A 610 18.65 -1.93 19.36
N SER A 611 18.27 -1.76 20.64
CA SER A 611 17.20 -0.81 20.99
C SER A 611 17.62 0.61 20.65
N GLN A 612 16.64 1.48 20.41
CA GLN A 612 16.87 2.89 20.07
C GLN A 612 17.74 3.63 21.11
N ASP A 613 17.71 3.20 22.37
CA ASP A 613 18.45 3.82 23.46
C ASP A 613 19.92 3.36 23.53
N ALA A 614 20.30 2.36 22.72
CA ALA A 614 21.67 1.88 22.68
C ALA A 614 22.56 2.86 21.88
N PRO A 615 23.69 3.34 22.44
CA PRO A 615 24.56 4.30 21.76
C PRO A 615 25.10 3.82 20.41
N ALA A 616 25.18 2.50 20.21
CA ALA A 616 25.65 1.87 18.98
C ALA A 616 24.55 1.61 17.96
N ALA A 617 23.27 1.91 18.25
CA ALA A 617 22.18 1.71 17.32
C ALA A 617 22.36 2.64 16.09
N PRO A 618 22.45 2.08 14.86
CA PRO A 618 22.82 2.88 13.69
C PRO A 618 21.72 3.83 13.23
N ALA A 619 20.45 3.46 13.40
CA ALA A 619 19.33 4.18 12.83
C ALA A 619 18.09 4.21 13.74
N GLY A 620 18.26 4.17 15.05
CA GLY A 620 17.19 4.33 16.03
C GLY A 620 16.26 3.11 16.10
N GLU A 621 14.96 3.32 15.94
CA GLU A 621 13.90 2.36 16.26
C GLU A 621 13.65 1.24 15.22
N LEU A 622 14.57 0.91 14.32
CA LEU A 622 14.32 -0.06 13.22
C LEU A 622 13.99 -1.47 13.75
N GLU A 623 14.56 -1.89 14.86
CA GLU A 623 14.21 -3.16 15.52
C GLU A 623 12.76 -3.16 16.02
N GLN A 624 12.25 -2.00 16.48
CA GLN A 624 10.86 -1.86 16.90
C GLN A 624 9.91 -1.96 15.72
N VAL A 625 10.30 -1.47 14.53
CA VAL A 625 9.48 -1.56 13.30
C VAL A 625 9.20 -3.03 12.99
N LEU A 626 10.20 -3.91 13.13
CA LEU A 626 10.01 -5.35 12.93
C LEU A 626 9.12 -5.95 14.03
N ARG A 627 9.41 -5.69 15.31
CA ARG A 627 8.59 -6.23 16.41
C ARG A 627 7.12 -5.75 16.33
N HIS A 628 6.91 -4.51 15.96
CA HIS A 628 5.57 -3.92 15.80
C HIS A 628 4.83 -4.45 14.57
N SER A 629 5.53 -4.87 13.51
CA SER A 629 4.90 -5.39 12.28
C SER A 629 4.05 -6.62 12.57
N LEU A 630 4.48 -7.50 13.47
CA LEU A 630 3.72 -8.70 13.84
C LEU A 630 2.36 -8.36 14.47
N MET A 631 2.29 -7.30 15.29
CA MET A 631 1.00 -6.81 15.76
C MET A 631 0.13 -6.35 14.58
N GLY A 632 0.71 -5.67 13.60
CA GLY A 632 0.01 -5.19 12.41
C GLY A 632 -0.58 -6.32 11.53
N ILE A 633 0.10 -7.46 11.46
CA ILE A 633 -0.35 -8.66 10.72
C ILE A 633 -1.52 -9.34 11.44
N ILE A 634 -1.50 -9.35 12.78
CA ILE A 634 -2.46 -10.06 13.62
C ILE A 634 -3.70 -9.21 13.93
N SER A 635 -3.52 -7.95 14.31
CA SER A 635 -4.60 -7.06 14.77
C SER A 635 -5.53 -6.58 13.66
N GLY A 636 -6.74 -6.16 14.01
CA GLY A 636 -7.75 -5.67 13.06
C GLY A 636 -8.25 -6.75 12.09
N GLY A 637 -8.27 -8.03 12.55
CA GLY A 637 -8.41 -9.24 11.75
C GLY A 637 -7.09 -9.64 11.10
N THR A 638 -6.67 -10.91 11.33
CA THR A 638 -5.39 -11.40 10.78
C THR A 638 -5.34 -11.26 9.26
N ASN A 639 -4.14 -11.24 8.70
CA ASN A 639 -3.99 -11.14 7.24
C ASN A 639 -4.67 -12.31 6.51
N GLU A 640 -4.78 -13.47 7.12
CA GLU A 640 -5.52 -14.64 6.61
C GLU A 640 -7.03 -14.34 6.54
N ILE A 641 -7.60 -13.72 7.58
CA ILE A 641 -9.01 -13.30 7.59
C ILE A 641 -9.24 -12.21 6.53
N GLN A 642 -8.32 -11.27 6.39
CA GLN A 642 -8.42 -10.24 5.37
C GLN A 642 -8.32 -10.83 3.95
N ARG A 643 -7.42 -11.79 3.69
CA ARG A 643 -7.35 -12.51 2.41
C ARG A 643 -8.63 -13.28 2.10
N THR A 644 -9.23 -13.92 3.10
CA THR A 644 -10.54 -14.57 2.95
C THR A 644 -11.63 -13.56 2.60
N LEU A 645 -11.62 -12.37 3.22
CA LEU A 645 -12.54 -11.28 2.89
C LEU A 645 -12.34 -10.78 1.45
N ILE A 646 -11.10 -10.57 1.02
CA ILE A 646 -10.74 -10.17 -0.35
C ILE A 646 -11.27 -11.22 -1.34
N ALA A 647 -11.02 -12.51 -1.07
CA ALA A 647 -11.45 -13.61 -1.94
C ALA A 647 -12.98 -13.68 -2.07
N GLN A 648 -13.70 -13.56 -0.96
CA GLN A 648 -15.16 -13.71 -0.94
C GLN A 648 -15.90 -12.44 -1.38
N ARG A 649 -15.41 -11.24 -1.01
CA ARG A 649 -16.08 -9.96 -1.31
C ARG A 649 -15.54 -9.26 -2.54
N GLY A 650 -14.23 -9.36 -2.79
CA GLY A 650 -13.58 -8.80 -3.97
C GLY A 650 -13.73 -9.68 -5.20
N LEU A 651 -13.47 -10.98 -5.07
CA LEU A 651 -13.50 -11.92 -6.20
C LEU A 651 -14.81 -12.70 -6.34
N GLY A 652 -15.70 -12.66 -5.33
CA GLY A 652 -16.95 -13.42 -5.35
C GLY A 652 -16.75 -14.93 -5.30
N LEU A 653 -15.65 -15.40 -4.69
CA LEU A 653 -15.42 -16.83 -4.50
C LEU A 653 -16.41 -17.43 -3.49
N PRO A 654 -16.81 -18.68 -3.66
CA PRO A 654 -17.76 -19.34 -2.78
C PRO A 654 -17.19 -19.52 -1.36
N ARG A 655 -18.10 -19.49 -0.36
CA ARG A 655 -17.79 -19.67 1.07
C ARG A 655 -17.65 -21.12 1.44
#